data_451827b493c1c005fbebcab99a552ff4
#
_entry.id   451827b493c1c005fbebcab99a552ff4
#
_cell.length_a   1.000
_cell.length_b   1.000
_cell.length_c   1.000
_cell.angle_alpha   90.00
_cell.angle_beta   90.00
_cell.angle_gamma   90.00
#
_symmetry.space_group_name_H-M   'P 1'
#
loop_
_entity.id
_entity.type
_entity.pdbx_description
1 polymer ?
#
loop_
_entity_poly.entity_id
_entity_poly.type
_entity_poly.pdbx_seq_one_letter_code
_entity_poly.pdbx_strand_id
1 'polypeptide(L)'
;MLTKLSLRNAGRTWKDYLVFFVTLVLIAAIMFSFNGLLFDPDIRTLETDSYIIAVMLGIATFFILLVLAWLIQYMIRFMMKKRSREFATYLLLGMKRRQITHIFWGESLALGAMAFLLGTIIGLFLRQFLFACFYTLIGKSYRLDFSWNTPSFLMTLLCFFSCYLLALLFHQKKFRGMNIAGLVRADRENECIREGNLITGAATSLAGIAYFVIFGTVLYFKGGSLDNDDIIRMIVLLILSIYLLYWGLASLFSLYLKKRGKRIYHGTNLFLIRQLSSKIRTMRFTFGTLTVLFTLSLLGCSLALMLNQYQNTQLIYKYPFSVSILGNASSTMESEQATINGLSPDAVTHVYKVYHNGGEQMRTYYLTHLRAFAKYGGNPDNGPGGGASASVDSLISMPDGIWAQYYNHDPFMRLSDYNALRRMLGFPEAGLPEGGYLLQTKYRLLKELGDDVYQVTVPAGGSELYLAGIYTDAFCQDGHNGSDYILVADDDVVEQMEVYYTELASMIPGTLSDEQIGAIYSSHTDYSDIIASGTDTMTLTITDTLISQELLAEGKWGYTSISLPMVYIGLVYLCVALTILSVQQLSDSGKYRYHCQLLSSLGLRRKQINRTLLKQMSWFYLCPILPAVLISGMAVIIISGKFVNATGVSGSAFTYFGTSFFIFVGIYLLYFIAAYVGFVRDVWKE
;
A
#
# COMPACT_ATOMS: atom_id res chain seq x y z
N MET A 1 45.03 8.36 -19.56
CA MET A 1 45.69 7.46 -18.60
C MET A 1 44.81 7.19 -17.39
N LEU A 2 44.27 8.21 -16.74
CA LEU A 2 43.38 8.09 -15.53
C LEU A 2 42.10 7.29 -15.80
N THR A 3 41.43 7.46 -16.93
CA THR A 3 40.22 6.71 -17.33
C THR A 3 40.50 5.21 -17.57
N LYS A 4 41.64 4.85 -18.21
CA LYS A 4 42.04 3.45 -18.35
C LYS A 4 42.32 2.79 -16.99
N LEU A 5 42.90 3.55 -16.05
CA LEU A 5 43.18 3.08 -14.70
C LEU A 5 41.92 2.85 -13.94
N SER A 6 40.92 3.75 -14.03
CA SER A 6 39.64 3.63 -13.35
C SER A 6 38.80 2.44 -13.84
N LEU A 7 38.73 2.21 -15.15
CA LEU A 7 38.05 1.04 -15.74
C LEU A 7 38.73 -0.29 -15.36
N ARG A 8 40.04 -0.34 -15.35
CA ARG A 8 40.81 -1.54 -14.95
C ARG A 8 40.66 -1.83 -13.45
N ASN A 9 40.61 -0.79 -12.63
CA ASN A 9 40.32 -0.93 -11.19
C ASN A 9 38.89 -1.37 -10.94
N ALA A 10 37.87 -0.81 -11.62
CA ALA A 10 36.49 -1.23 -11.53
C ALA A 10 36.35 -2.74 -11.83
N GLY A 11 37.02 -3.24 -12.91
CA GLY A 11 37.03 -4.67 -13.25
C GLY A 11 37.72 -5.57 -12.21
N ARG A 12 38.69 -5.03 -11.44
CA ARG A 12 39.38 -5.80 -10.40
C ARG A 12 38.67 -5.83 -9.07
N THR A 13 37.94 -4.79 -8.75
CA THR A 13 37.25 -4.61 -7.43
C THR A 13 35.78 -4.96 -7.45
N TRP A 14 35.19 -5.33 -8.61
CA TRP A 14 33.75 -5.60 -8.72
C TRP A 14 33.22 -6.68 -7.74
N LYS A 15 34.05 -7.71 -7.43
CA LYS A 15 33.69 -8.76 -6.48
C LYS A 15 33.48 -8.23 -5.06
N ASP A 16 34.15 -7.16 -4.68
CA ASP A 16 34.06 -6.52 -3.39
C ASP A 16 32.76 -5.70 -3.25
N TYR A 17 32.17 -5.31 -4.38
CA TYR A 17 30.97 -4.48 -4.48
C TYR A 17 29.78 -5.23 -5.08
N LEU A 18 29.87 -6.55 -5.20
CA LEU A 18 28.88 -7.37 -5.90
C LEU A 18 27.46 -7.17 -5.34
N VAL A 19 27.29 -7.13 -4.01
CA VAL A 19 25.97 -6.93 -3.38
C VAL A 19 25.39 -5.57 -3.76
N PHE A 20 26.21 -4.53 -3.72
CA PHE A 20 25.79 -3.20 -4.14
C PHE A 20 25.47 -3.13 -5.64
N PHE A 21 26.31 -3.73 -6.47
CA PHE A 21 26.11 -3.79 -7.91
C PHE A 21 24.81 -4.49 -8.27
N VAL A 22 24.54 -5.66 -7.69
CA VAL A 22 23.30 -6.41 -7.87
C VAL A 22 22.08 -5.57 -7.44
N THR A 23 22.19 -4.83 -6.35
CA THR A 23 21.09 -3.97 -5.91
C THR A 23 20.85 -2.81 -6.85
N LEU A 24 21.90 -2.16 -7.36
CA LEU A 24 21.72 -1.12 -8.38
C LEU A 24 21.07 -1.67 -9.65
N VAL A 25 21.46 -2.89 -10.06
CA VAL A 25 20.83 -3.60 -11.18
C VAL A 25 19.35 -3.85 -10.91
N LEU A 26 19.00 -4.36 -9.74
CA LEU A 26 17.61 -4.62 -9.36
C LEU A 26 16.78 -3.32 -9.30
N ILE A 27 17.31 -2.26 -8.69
CA ILE A 27 16.62 -0.97 -8.61
C ILE A 27 16.42 -0.39 -10.00
N ALA A 28 17.45 -0.40 -10.86
CA ALA A 28 17.33 0.06 -12.24
C ALA A 28 16.30 -0.76 -13.03
N ALA A 29 16.27 -2.09 -12.84
CA ALA A 29 15.30 -2.98 -13.47
C ALA A 29 13.87 -2.68 -13.01
N ILE A 30 13.65 -2.53 -11.71
CA ILE A 30 12.34 -2.21 -11.14
C ILE A 30 11.90 -0.81 -11.60
N MET A 31 12.79 0.19 -11.55
CA MET A 31 12.46 1.55 -12.02
C MET A 31 12.08 1.57 -13.50
N PHE A 32 12.84 0.89 -14.34
CA PHE A 32 12.55 0.81 -15.78
C PHE A 32 11.20 0.12 -16.05
N SER A 33 10.94 -0.96 -15.34
CA SER A 33 9.69 -1.72 -15.43
C SER A 33 8.46 -0.89 -15.05
N PHE A 34 8.52 -0.15 -13.94
CA PHE A 34 7.42 0.70 -13.47
C PHE A 34 7.26 1.98 -14.30
N ASN A 35 8.37 2.61 -14.72
CA ASN A 35 8.28 3.73 -15.65
C ASN A 35 7.71 3.32 -17.02
N GLY A 36 7.82 2.01 -17.37
CA GLY A 36 7.17 1.44 -18.54
C GLY A 36 5.66 1.60 -18.52
N LEU A 37 5.02 1.45 -17.36
CA LEU A 37 3.58 1.64 -17.19
C LEU A 37 3.15 3.08 -17.48
N LEU A 38 3.94 4.06 -17.02
CA LEU A 38 3.64 5.49 -17.19
C LEU A 38 3.58 5.94 -18.66
N PHE A 39 4.34 5.27 -19.53
CA PHE A 39 4.47 5.64 -20.93
C PHE A 39 3.86 4.62 -21.91
N ASP A 40 3.07 3.70 -21.39
CA ASP A 40 2.38 2.72 -22.23
C ASP A 40 1.18 3.37 -22.95
N PRO A 41 1.03 3.19 -24.29
CA PRO A 41 -0.07 3.79 -25.03
C PRO A 41 -1.44 3.29 -24.61
N ASP A 42 -1.58 1.98 -24.34
CA ASP A 42 -2.86 1.37 -23.95
C ASP A 42 -3.29 1.83 -22.55
N ILE A 43 -2.33 2.02 -21.66
CA ILE A 43 -2.58 2.57 -20.33
C ILE A 43 -3.03 4.02 -20.42
N ARG A 44 -2.43 4.81 -21.31
CA ARG A 44 -2.81 6.22 -21.52
C ARG A 44 -4.20 6.40 -22.10
N THR A 45 -4.65 5.48 -22.93
CA THR A 45 -6.03 5.53 -23.46
C THR A 45 -7.07 5.22 -22.40
N LEU A 46 -6.74 4.38 -21.41
CA LEU A 46 -7.58 4.11 -20.24
C LEU A 46 -7.57 5.27 -19.21
N GLU A 47 -6.62 6.20 -19.33
CA GLU A 47 -6.37 7.31 -18.40
C GLU A 47 -7.02 8.63 -18.89
N THR A 48 -7.94 8.56 -19.89
CA THR A 48 -8.46 9.76 -20.57
C THR A 48 -9.08 10.79 -19.62
N ASP A 49 -9.58 10.37 -18.46
CA ASP A 49 -10.25 11.26 -17.48
C ASP A 49 -9.54 11.40 -16.12
N SER A 50 -8.50 10.65 -15.82
CA SER A 50 -7.85 10.75 -14.51
C SER A 50 -6.34 10.47 -14.55
N TYR A 51 -5.55 11.51 -14.31
CA TYR A 51 -4.08 11.44 -14.14
C TYR A 51 -3.64 10.74 -12.84
N ILE A 52 -4.50 9.93 -12.22
CA ILE A 52 -4.26 9.36 -10.89
C ILE A 52 -3.03 8.46 -10.90
N ILE A 53 -2.88 7.57 -11.89
CA ILE A 53 -1.74 6.66 -11.94
C ILE A 53 -0.43 7.41 -12.17
N ALA A 54 -0.44 8.41 -13.04
CA ALA A 54 0.74 9.23 -13.33
C ALA A 54 1.22 9.98 -12.09
N VAL A 55 0.29 10.58 -11.33
CA VAL A 55 0.58 11.29 -10.08
C VAL A 55 1.08 10.32 -9.02
N MET A 56 0.42 9.19 -8.82
CA MET A 56 0.81 8.20 -7.81
C MET A 56 2.17 7.55 -8.11
N LEU A 57 2.46 7.19 -9.37
CA LEU A 57 3.77 6.71 -9.78
C LEU A 57 4.84 7.80 -9.69
N GLY A 58 4.49 9.06 -10.00
CA GLY A 58 5.39 10.21 -9.83
C GLY A 58 5.80 10.40 -8.36
N ILE A 59 4.85 10.37 -7.44
CA ILE A 59 5.09 10.44 -5.99
C ILE A 59 5.96 9.24 -5.54
N ALA A 60 5.62 8.03 -5.98
CA ALA A 60 6.39 6.84 -5.67
C ALA A 60 7.84 6.95 -6.14
N THR A 61 8.04 7.39 -7.38
CA THR A 61 9.38 7.61 -7.96
C THR A 61 10.17 8.65 -7.18
N PHE A 62 9.54 9.76 -6.75
CA PHE A 62 10.19 10.77 -5.91
C PHE A 62 10.72 10.17 -4.60
N PHE A 63 9.92 9.42 -3.87
CA PHE A 63 10.35 8.76 -2.62
C PHE A 63 11.45 7.72 -2.85
N ILE A 64 11.38 6.98 -3.95
CA ILE A 64 12.42 6.02 -4.33
C ILE A 64 13.73 6.72 -4.64
N LEU A 65 13.71 7.85 -5.37
CA LEU A 65 14.90 8.64 -5.68
C LEU A 65 15.57 9.16 -4.41
N LEU A 66 14.80 9.57 -3.41
CA LEU A 66 15.33 10.02 -2.12
C LEU A 66 16.08 8.89 -1.40
N VAL A 67 15.49 7.70 -1.35
CA VAL A 67 16.10 6.53 -0.70
C VAL A 67 17.28 6.00 -1.51
N LEU A 68 17.20 6.03 -2.84
CA LEU A 68 18.30 5.66 -3.73
C LEU A 68 19.50 6.60 -3.57
N ALA A 69 19.28 7.91 -3.50
CA ALA A 69 20.32 8.88 -3.25
C ALA A 69 21.02 8.62 -1.89
N TRP A 70 20.25 8.27 -0.86
CA TRP A 70 20.80 7.89 0.43
C TRP A 70 21.63 6.59 0.35
N LEU A 71 21.15 5.57 -0.36
CA LEU A 71 21.90 4.33 -0.61
C LEU A 71 23.23 4.61 -1.31
N ILE A 72 23.21 5.39 -2.39
CA ILE A 72 24.43 5.73 -3.15
C ILE A 72 25.40 6.50 -2.26
N GLN A 73 24.93 7.48 -1.51
CA GLN A 73 25.76 8.20 -0.53
C GLN A 73 26.38 7.27 0.53
N TYR A 74 25.61 6.34 1.03
CA TYR A 74 26.08 5.35 1.99
C TYR A 74 27.20 4.49 1.39
N MET A 75 27.00 4.02 0.16
CA MET A 75 27.97 3.20 -0.55
C MET A 75 29.26 3.94 -0.92
N ILE A 76 29.16 5.17 -1.38
CA ILE A 76 30.35 6.02 -1.65
C ILE A 76 31.18 6.15 -0.38
N ARG A 77 30.55 6.41 0.75
CA ARG A 77 31.22 6.50 2.06
C ARG A 77 31.90 5.17 2.45
N PHE A 78 31.23 4.07 2.19
CA PHE A 78 31.76 2.73 2.42
C PHE A 78 32.99 2.42 1.53
N MET A 79 32.88 2.67 0.22
CA MET A 79 33.98 2.47 -0.73
C MET A 79 35.21 3.30 -0.35
N MET A 80 35.00 4.55 0.02
CA MET A 80 36.06 5.43 0.50
C MET A 80 36.79 4.88 1.73
N LYS A 81 36.04 4.36 2.70
CA LYS A 81 36.62 3.79 3.94
C LYS A 81 37.38 2.51 3.63
N LYS A 82 36.87 1.63 2.80
CA LYS A 82 37.53 0.35 2.42
C LYS A 82 38.83 0.55 1.65
N ARG A 83 38.89 1.58 0.81
CA ARG A 83 40.06 1.89 -0.02
C ARG A 83 40.95 3.03 0.51
N SER A 84 40.74 3.40 1.79
CA SER A 84 41.46 4.53 2.38
C SER A 84 42.96 4.37 2.35
N ARG A 85 43.50 3.15 2.50
CA ARG A 85 44.93 2.86 2.40
C ARG A 85 45.47 3.02 0.97
N GLU A 86 44.74 2.57 -0.03
CA GLU A 86 45.12 2.77 -1.44
C GLU A 86 45.18 4.26 -1.77
N PHE A 87 44.20 5.05 -1.33
CA PHE A 87 44.19 6.49 -1.53
C PHE A 87 45.35 7.19 -0.79
N ALA A 88 45.68 6.72 0.43
CA ALA A 88 46.86 7.21 1.14
C ALA A 88 48.16 6.91 0.39
N THR A 89 48.32 5.71 -0.19
CA THR A 89 49.44 5.34 -1.00
C THR A 89 49.55 6.22 -2.26
N TYR A 90 48.46 6.50 -2.96
CA TYR A 90 48.47 7.40 -4.13
C TYR A 90 48.86 8.84 -3.73
N LEU A 91 48.45 9.33 -2.56
CA LEU A 91 48.89 10.64 -2.05
C LEU A 91 50.38 10.64 -1.70
N LEU A 92 50.91 9.56 -1.13
CA LEU A 92 52.33 9.41 -0.82
C LEU A 92 53.18 9.34 -2.09
N LEU A 93 52.64 8.78 -3.19
CA LEU A 93 53.29 8.76 -4.52
C LEU A 93 53.18 10.10 -5.25
N GLY A 94 52.67 11.16 -4.60
CA GLY A 94 52.63 12.51 -5.17
C GLY A 94 51.40 12.84 -6.02
N MET A 95 50.37 11.98 -6.05
CA MET A 95 49.15 12.29 -6.80
C MET A 95 48.36 13.41 -6.10
N LYS A 96 47.83 14.36 -6.87
CA LYS A 96 46.98 15.43 -6.35
C LYS A 96 45.62 14.87 -5.93
N ARG A 97 45.04 15.39 -4.84
CA ARG A 97 43.71 14.98 -4.35
C ARG A 97 42.64 15.02 -5.43
N ARG A 98 42.69 16.01 -6.32
CA ARG A 98 41.75 16.08 -7.48
C ARG A 98 41.87 14.87 -8.40
N GLN A 99 43.06 14.38 -8.67
CA GLN A 99 43.28 13.21 -9.54
C GLN A 99 42.69 11.94 -8.92
N ILE A 100 42.86 11.75 -7.63
CA ILE A 100 42.25 10.61 -6.89
C ILE A 100 40.72 10.69 -6.91
N THR A 101 40.17 11.89 -6.72
CA THR A 101 38.71 12.10 -6.81
C THR A 101 38.21 11.76 -8.22
N HIS A 102 38.89 12.16 -9.28
CA HIS A 102 38.49 11.83 -10.67
C HIS A 102 38.57 10.33 -10.96
N ILE A 103 39.60 9.62 -10.46
CA ILE A 103 39.65 8.16 -10.58
C ILE A 103 38.48 7.51 -9.91
N PHE A 104 38.21 7.90 -8.67
CA PHE A 104 37.08 7.36 -7.88
C PHE A 104 35.71 7.63 -8.53
N TRP A 105 35.50 8.83 -9.08
CA TRP A 105 34.29 9.16 -9.82
C TRP A 105 34.12 8.31 -11.07
N GLY A 106 35.21 8.14 -11.84
CA GLY A 106 35.22 7.31 -13.04
C GLY A 106 34.88 5.86 -12.74
N GLU A 107 35.43 5.30 -11.65
CA GLU A 107 35.13 3.93 -11.22
C GLU A 107 33.67 3.79 -10.78
N SER A 108 33.18 4.72 -9.96
CA SER A 108 31.79 4.69 -9.46
C SER A 108 30.80 4.87 -10.60
N LEU A 109 31.06 5.78 -11.54
CA LEU A 109 30.20 6.03 -12.70
C LEU A 109 30.17 4.82 -13.66
N ALA A 110 31.33 4.17 -13.88
CA ALA A 110 31.42 2.96 -14.68
C ALA A 110 30.61 1.80 -14.08
N LEU A 111 30.66 1.61 -12.74
CA LEU A 111 29.87 0.63 -12.05
C LEU A 111 28.37 0.95 -12.16
N GLY A 112 27.98 2.22 -12.00
CA GLY A 112 26.61 2.68 -12.17
C GLY A 112 26.08 2.48 -13.59
N ALA A 113 26.90 2.79 -14.60
CA ALA A 113 26.53 2.60 -16.01
C ALA A 113 26.36 1.11 -16.36
N MET A 114 27.27 0.24 -15.92
CA MET A 114 27.12 -1.21 -16.11
C MET A 114 25.88 -1.75 -15.40
N ALA A 115 25.62 -1.29 -14.17
CA ALA A 115 24.43 -1.68 -13.42
C ALA A 115 23.14 -1.22 -14.10
N PHE A 116 23.13 -0.01 -14.64
CA PHE A 116 22.00 0.53 -15.38
C PHE A 116 21.71 -0.27 -16.65
N LEU A 117 22.73 -0.57 -17.46
CA LEU A 117 22.59 -1.35 -18.70
C LEU A 117 22.04 -2.76 -18.42
N LEU A 118 22.65 -3.47 -17.47
CA LEU A 118 22.15 -4.79 -17.07
C LEU A 118 20.76 -4.71 -16.44
N GLY A 119 20.50 -3.69 -15.64
CA GLY A 119 19.21 -3.42 -15.04
C GLY A 119 18.12 -3.17 -16.08
N THR A 120 18.41 -2.40 -17.12
CA THR A 120 17.48 -2.17 -18.24
C THR A 120 17.13 -3.48 -18.97
N ILE A 121 18.12 -4.34 -19.22
CA ILE A 121 17.88 -5.66 -19.85
C ILE A 121 16.97 -6.53 -18.98
N ILE A 122 17.27 -6.66 -17.70
CA ILE A 122 16.44 -7.40 -16.75
C ILE A 122 15.07 -6.74 -16.61
N GLY A 123 15.03 -5.41 -16.63
CA GLY A 123 13.81 -4.61 -16.55
C GLY A 123 12.85 -4.82 -17.72
N LEU A 124 13.36 -5.11 -18.91
CA LEU A 124 12.52 -5.50 -20.06
C LEU A 124 11.71 -6.77 -19.79
N PHE A 125 12.34 -7.79 -19.18
CA PHE A 125 11.64 -9.01 -18.78
C PHE A 125 10.70 -8.78 -17.60
N LEU A 126 11.16 -8.04 -16.59
CA LEU A 126 10.35 -7.71 -15.43
C LEU A 126 9.13 -6.87 -15.80
N ARG A 127 9.26 -5.98 -16.81
CA ARG A 127 8.15 -5.21 -17.37
C ARG A 127 7.05 -6.14 -17.88
N GLN A 128 7.37 -7.19 -18.65
CA GLN A 128 6.39 -8.13 -19.18
C GLN A 128 5.59 -8.80 -18.04
N PHE A 129 6.30 -9.26 -17.01
CA PHE A 129 5.66 -9.86 -15.85
C PHE A 129 4.75 -8.86 -15.12
N LEU A 130 5.22 -7.63 -14.93
CA LEU A 130 4.47 -6.59 -14.23
C LEU A 130 3.22 -6.17 -15.03
N PHE A 131 3.34 -6.05 -16.36
CA PHE A 131 2.19 -5.78 -17.24
C PHE A 131 1.19 -6.94 -17.21
N ALA A 132 1.64 -8.18 -17.28
CA ALA A 132 0.76 -9.34 -17.18
C ALA A 132 -0.04 -9.32 -15.86
N CYS A 133 0.64 -9.06 -14.73
CA CYS A 133 -0.04 -8.90 -13.44
C CYS A 133 -1.03 -7.74 -13.44
N PHE A 134 -0.65 -6.59 -14.01
CA PHE A 134 -1.48 -5.39 -14.06
C PHE A 134 -2.74 -5.60 -14.90
N TYR A 135 -2.61 -6.13 -16.11
CA TYR A 135 -3.76 -6.41 -16.99
C TYR A 135 -4.67 -7.48 -16.39
N THR A 136 -4.12 -8.52 -15.75
CA THR A 136 -4.91 -9.52 -15.01
C THR A 136 -5.70 -8.90 -13.85
N LEU A 137 -5.13 -7.94 -13.12
CA LEU A 137 -5.81 -7.25 -12.01
C LEU A 137 -6.98 -6.40 -12.51
N ILE A 138 -6.87 -5.80 -13.71
CA ILE A 138 -7.94 -5.01 -14.33
C ILE A 138 -8.99 -5.89 -15.02
N GLY A 139 -8.67 -7.17 -15.26
CA GLY A 139 -9.57 -8.10 -15.95
C GLY A 139 -9.48 -8.04 -17.48
N LYS A 140 -8.41 -7.42 -18.03
CA LYS A 140 -8.15 -7.39 -19.47
C LYS A 140 -7.13 -8.46 -19.87
N SER A 141 -7.25 -8.97 -21.11
CA SER A 141 -6.29 -9.93 -21.66
C SER A 141 -4.97 -9.25 -22.02
N TYR A 142 -3.85 -9.77 -21.51
CA TYR A 142 -2.52 -9.26 -21.83
C TYR A 142 -1.91 -10.01 -23.02
N ARG A 143 -1.34 -9.27 -23.97
CA ARG A 143 -0.51 -9.81 -25.05
C ARG A 143 0.95 -9.46 -24.79
N LEU A 144 1.84 -10.46 -24.90
CA LEU A 144 3.28 -10.25 -24.76
C LEU A 144 3.78 -9.29 -25.85
N ASP A 145 4.23 -8.09 -25.44
CA ASP A 145 4.80 -7.10 -26.32
C ASP A 145 6.17 -6.64 -25.83
N PHE A 146 7.23 -6.97 -26.57
CA PHE A 146 8.60 -6.55 -26.29
C PHE A 146 8.97 -5.23 -26.98
N SER A 147 8.00 -4.35 -27.18
CA SER A 147 8.25 -3.03 -27.75
C SER A 147 9.22 -2.21 -26.88
N TRP A 148 10.15 -1.52 -27.54
CA TRP A 148 11.06 -0.60 -26.88
C TRP A 148 10.36 0.74 -26.62
N ASN A 149 10.32 1.13 -25.35
CA ASN A 149 9.76 2.41 -24.93
C ASN A 149 10.85 3.42 -24.62
N THR A 150 11.17 4.30 -25.59
CA THR A 150 12.22 5.32 -25.45
C THR A 150 11.93 6.33 -24.34
N PRO A 151 10.72 6.90 -24.14
CA PRO A 151 10.41 7.78 -23.01
C PRO A 151 10.68 7.15 -21.65
N SER A 152 10.29 5.89 -21.45
CA SER A 152 10.54 5.15 -20.22
C SER A 152 12.04 4.97 -19.94
N PHE A 153 12.80 4.65 -20.98
CA PHE A 153 14.26 4.54 -20.88
C PHE A 153 14.91 5.86 -20.48
N LEU A 154 14.55 6.96 -21.17
CA LEU A 154 15.09 8.30 -20.88
C LEU A 154 14.73 8.77 -19.47
N MET A 155 13.49 8.57 -19.04
CA MET A 155 13.06 8.92 -17.68
C MET A 155 13.86 8.16 -16.62
N THR A 156 14.02 6.85 -16.80
CA THR A 156 14.80 6.01 -15.88
C THR A 156 16.28 6.41 -15.88
N LEU A 157 16.86 6.69 -17.04
CA LEU A 157 18.23 7.18 -17.18
C LEU A 157 18.43 8.48 -16.41
N LEU A 158 17.56 9.45 -16.64
CA LEU A 158 17.60 10.77 -15.98
C LEU A 158 17.49 10.63 -14.46
N CYS A 159 16.50 9.89 -13.97
CA CYS A 159 16.28 9.65 -12.55
C CYS A 159 17.46 8.94 -11.89
N PHE A 160 17.95 7.85 -12.48
CA PHE A 160 19.05 7.07 -11.92
C PHE A 160 20.37 7.85 -11.87
N PHE A 161 20.76 8.49 -12.99
CA PHE A 161 22.02 9.24 -13.04
C PHE A 161 21.97 10.58 -12.31
N SER A 162 20.82 11.24 -12.21
CA SER A 162 20.70 12.45 -11.38
C SER A 162 20.97 12.16 -9.91
N CYS A 163 20.42 11.06 -9.35
CA CYS A 163 20.74 10.62 -8.00
C CYS A 163 22.21 10.27 -7.84
N TYR A 164 22.80 9.60 -8.83
CA TYR A 164 24.21 9.22 -8.81
C TYR A 164 25.11 10.47 -8.78
N LEU A 165 24.84 11.43 -9.66
CA LEU A 165 25.59 12.67 -9.76
C LEU A 165 25.46 13.51 -8.49
N LEU A 166 24.27 13.67 -7.96
CA LEU A 166 24.03 14.38 -6.70
C LEU A 166 24.81 13.76 -5.54
N ALA A 167 24.79 12.44 -5.41
CA ALA A 167 25.53 11.74 -4.37
C ALA A 167 27.06 11.94 -4.50
N LEU A 168 27.60 11.93 -5.69
CA LEU A 168 29.03 12.21 -5.95
C LEU A 168 29.40 13.66 -5.60
N LEU A 169 28.58 14.63 -5.98
CA LEU A 169 28.82 16.06 -5.72
C LEU A 169 28.87 16.36 -4.20
N PHE A 170 27.97 15.78 -3.42
CA PHE A 170 27.97 15.95 -1.96
C PHE A 170 29.23 15.40 -1.29
N HIS A 171 29.86 14.37 -1.85
CA HIS A 171 31.06 13.77 -1.28
C HIS A 171 32.36 14.50 -1.66
N GLN A 172 32.36 15.31 -2.71
CA GLN A 172 33.55 16.03 -3.14
C GLN A 172 34.10 16.97 -2.05
N LYS A 173 33.24 17.62 -1.28
CA LYS A 173 33.63 18.49 -0.16
C LYS A 173 34.37 17.72 0.95
N LYS A 174 34.01 16.47 1.18
CA LYS A 174 34.61 15.62 2.23
C LYS A 174 35.99 15.10 1.86
N PHE A 175 36.25 14.83 0.57
CA PHE A 175 37.57 14.46 0.07
C PHE A 175 38.62 15.56 0.27
N ARG A 176 38.21 16.83 0.18
CA ARG A 176 39.13 17.97 0.33
C ARG A 176 39.71 18.11 1.74
N GLY A 177 39.00 17.61 2.77
CA GLY A 177 39.37 17.73 4.18
C GLY A 177 40.15 16.55 4.77
N MET A 178 40.44 15.49 4.01
CA MET A 178 41.09 14.29 4.55
C MET A 178 42.63 14.44 4.66
N ASN A 179 43.19 14.17 5.85
CA ASN A 179 44.63 14.09 6.09
C ASN A 179 45.16 12.69 5.81
N ILE A 180 46.38 12.56 5.32
CA ILE A 180 47.07 11.29 4.99
C ILE A 180 47.09 10.38 6.24
N ALA A 181 47.45 10.93 7.40
CA ALA A 181 47.48 10.19 8.66
C ALA A 181 46.11 9.62 9.05
N GLY A 182 45.01 10.38 8.83
CA GLY A 182 43.65 9.93 9.04
C GLY A 182 43.25 8.82 8.09
N LEU A 183 43.64 8.86 6.81
CA LEU A 183 43.37 7.82 5.83
C LEU A 183 44.06 6.49 6.17
N VAL A 184 45.32 6.53 6.63
CA VAL A 184 46.04 5.33 7.04
C VAL A 184 45.47 4.72 8.32
N ARG A 185 45.03 5.56 9.25
CA ARG A 185 44.41 5.10 10.52
C ARG A 185 42.95 4.69 10.38
N ALA A 186 42.22 5.20 9.40
CA ALA A 186 40.79 5.01 9.25
C ALA A 186 40.33 3.53 9.27
N ASP A 187 41.21 2.60 8.88
CA ASP A 187 40.95 1.16 8.90
C ASP A 187 41.21 0.52 10.28
N ARG A 188 42.05 1.15 11.13
CA ARG A 188 42.40 0.65 12.47
C ARG A 188 41.78 1.43 13.61
N GLU A 189 41.22 2.61 13.38
CA GLU A 189 40.58 3.39 14.42
C GLU A 189 39.35 2.64 14.94
N ASN A 190 39.44 2.22 16.20
CA ASN A 190 38.26 1.89 16.97
C ASN A 190 37.52 3.19 17.20
N GLU A 191 36.27 3.22 16.76
CA GLU A 191 35.39 4.37 17.02
C GLU A 191 35.37 4.65 18.54
N CYS A 192 35.89 5.81 18.93
CA CYS A 192 35.90 6.23 20.32
C CYS A 192 34.47 6.34 20.84
N ILE A 193 34.07 5.40 21.68
CA ILE A 193 32.76 5.35 22.29
C ILE A 193 32.74 6.37 23.43
N ARG A 194 32.22 7.57 23.22
CA ARG A 194 31.86 8.47 24.33
C ARG A 194 30.77 7.80 25.14
N GLU A 195 31.05 7.45 26.38
CA GLU A 195 30.06 6.92 27.32
C GLU A 195 29.06 8.04 27.67
N GLY A 196 27.88 7.99 27.06
CA GLY A 196 26.74 8.81 27.44
C GLY A 196 26.14 8.31 28.78
N ASN A 197 25.37 9.18 29.43
CA ASN A 197 24.66 8.83 30.66
C ASN A 197 23.71 7.62 30.40
N LEU A 198 23.95 6.48 31.08
CA LEU A 198 23.22 5.24 30.88
C LEU A 198 21.72 5.36 31.19
N ILE A 199 21.40 6.20 32.20
CA ILE A 199 20.01 6.43 32.64
C ILE A 199 19.25 7.24 31.61
N THR A 200 19.82 8.32 31.08
CA THR A 200 19.18 9.15 30.04
C THR A 200 18.97 8.36 28.76
N GLY A 201 19.95 7.53 28.36
CA GLY A 201 19.82 6.65 27.22
C GLY A 201 18.72 5.58 27.41
N ALA A 202 18.57 5.00 28.58
CA ALA A 202 17.48 4.08 28.88
C ALA A 202 16.11 4.77 28.83
N ALA A 203 16.02 5.98 29.39
CA ALA A 203 14.79 6.78 29.37
C ALA A 203 14.34 7.13 27.92
N THR A 204 15.28 7.50 27.04
CA THR A 204 14.94 7.79 25.63
C THR A 204 14.42 6.55 24.88
N SER A 205 14.98 5.37 25.14
CA SER A 205 14.48 4.12 24.54
C SER A 205 13.10 3.74 25.07
N LEU A 206 12.86 3.91 26.37
CA LEU A 206 11.54 3.68 26.98
C LEU A 206 10.49 4.66 26.43
N ALA A 207 10.84 5.93 26.23
CA ALA A 207 9.97 6.92 25.62
C ALA A 207 9.59 6.51 24.18
N GLY A 208 10.53 5.99 23.39
CA GLY A 208 10.24 5.43 22.06
C GLY A 208 9.26 4.27 22.11
N ILE A 209 9.44 3.32 23.03
CA ILE A 209 8.52 2.18 23.21
C ILE A 209 7.14 2.65 23.70
N ALA A 210 7.09 3.60 24.64
CA ALA A 210 5.83 4.16 25.13
C ALA A 210 5.02 4.81 23.99
N TYR A 211 5.71 5.52 23.08
CA TYR A 211 5.02 6.08 21.92
C TYR A 211 4.43 5.02 20.98
N PHE A 212 5.08 3.86 20.81
CA PHE A 212 4.48 2.77 20.02
C PHE A 212 3.16 2.26 20.59
N VAL A 213 3.08 2.18 21.94
CA VAL A 213 1.82 1.83 22.61
C VAL A 213 0.77 2.93 22.42
N ILE A 214 1.15 4.20 22.59
CA ILE A 214 0.26 5.34 22.36
C ILE A 214 -0.22 5.37 20.91
N PHE A 215 0.66 5.17 19.94
CA PHE A 215 0.30 5.08 18.51
C PHE A 215 -0.75 4.01 18.26
N GLY A 216 -0.55 2.80 18.79
CA GLY A 216 -1.50 1.70 18.66
C GLY A 216 -2.84 2.01 19.33
N THR A 217 -2.84 2.58 20.54
CA THR A 217 -4.07 2.93 21.27
C THR A 217 -4.86 4.04 20.56
N VAL A 218 -4.18 5.09 20.09
CA VAL A 218 -4.84 6.18 19.33
C VAL A 218 -5.41 5.65 18.03
N LEU A 219 -4.67 4.83 17.30
CA LEU A 219 -5.13 4.21 16.06
C LEU A 219 -6.36 3.29 16.31
N TYR A 220 -6.37 2.56 17.42
CA TYR A 220 -7.49 1.68 17.79
C TYR A 220 -8.74 2.46 18.14
N PHE A 221 -8.65 3.46 19.02
CA PHE A 221 -9.82 4.21 19.49
C PHE A 221 -10.29 5.31 18.54
N LYS A 222 -9.37 6.05 17.91
CA LYS A 222 -9.67 7.22 17.06
C LYS A 222 -9.45 7.01 15.57
N GLY A 223 -8.95 5.86 15.10
CA GLY A 223 -8.52 5.66 13.72
C GLY A 223 -9.59 5.87 12.62
N GLY A 224 -10.88 5.98 12.98
CA GLY A 224 -11.95 6.31 12.04
C GLY A 224 -12.34 7.81 12.00
N SER A 225 -11.87 8.60 12.97
CA SER A 225 -12.18 10.02 13.13
C SER A 225 -10.92 10.92 13.10
N LEU A 226 -9.79 10.38 12.60
CA LEU A 226 -8.54 11.14 12.49
C LEU A 226 -8.58 12.03 11.24
N ASP A 227 -8.28 13.30 11.43
CA ASP A 227 -8.05 14.23 10.33
C ASP A 227 -6.69 13.96 9.64
N ASN A 228 -6.54 14.42 8.40
CA ASN A 228 -5.31 14.25 7.63
C ASN A 228 -4.07 14.81 8.36
N ASP A 229 -4.22 15.94 9.05
CA ASP A 229 -3.16 16.57 9.83
C ASP A 229 -2.76 15.73 11.04
N ASP A 230 -3.71 15.06 11.68
CA ASP A 230 -3.46 14.14 12.79
C ASP A 230 -2.68 12.91 12.33
N ILE A 231 -3.05 12.34 11.18
CA ILE A 231 -2.36 11.20 10.58
C ILE A 231 -0.91 11.55 10.26
N ILE A 232 -0.68 12.71 9.62
CA ILE A 232 0.68 13.17 9.29
C ILE A 232 1.49 13.37 10.58
N ARG A 233 0.94 14.03 11.60
CA ARG A 233 1.60 14.21 12.91
C ARG A 233 1.96 12.88 13.56
N MET A 234 1.04 11.92 13.55
CA MET A 234 1.27 10.58 14.10
C MET A 234 2.40 9.84 13.39
N ILE A 235 2.47 9.91 12.05
CA ILE A 235 3.54 9.28 11.25
C ILE A 235 4.89 9.93 11.55
N VAL A 236 4.96 11.25 11.59
CA VAL A 236 6.21 11.98 11.91
C VAL A 236 6.71 11.62 13.32
N LEU A 237 5.82 11.58 14.32
CA LEU A 237 6.17 11.18 15.68
C LEU A 237 6.57 9.70 15.75
N LEU A 238 5.96 8.82 14.94
CA LEU A 238 6.34 7.42 14.85
C LEU A 238 7.78 7.27 14.33
N ILE A 239 8.12 7.98 13.26
CA ILE A 239 9.48 8.00 12.73
C ILE A 239 10.47 8.50 13.80
N LEU A 240 10.15 9.59 14.47
CA LEU A 240 10.99 10.13 15.55
C LEU A 240 11.17 9.12 16.69
N SER A 241 10.11 8.41 17.08
CA SER A 241 10.15 7.41 18.15
C SER A 241 11.04 6.21 17.81
N ILE A 242 11.08 5.80 16.54
CA ILE A 242 11.99 4.76 16.05
C ILE A 242 13.45 5.20 16.24
N TYR A 243 13.79 6.45 15.91
CA TYR A 243 15.15 6.95 16.16
C TYR A 243 15.47 7.06 17.66
N LEU A 244 14.53 7.50 18.50
CA LEU A 244 14.68 7.54 19.95
C LEU A 244 14.91 6.15 20.54
N LEU A 245 14.23 5.12 20.02
CA LEU A 245 14.44 3.73 20.42
C LEU A 245 15.92 3.33 20.26
N TYR A 246 16.51 3.55 19.08
CA TYR A 246 17.90 3.16 18.81
C TYR A 246 18.92 4.05 19.51
N TRP A 247 18.55 5.31 19.80
CA TRP A 247 19.41 6.21 20.58
C TRP A 247 19.70 5.64 21.97
N GLY A 248 18.69 5.04 22.59
CA GLY A 248 18.79 4.50 23.96
C GLY A 248 19.03 3.00 24.07
N LEU A 249 18.78 2.22 23.00
CA LEU A 249 18.84 0.76 23.05
C LEU A 249 20.21 0.21 23.48
N ALA A 250 21.30 0.85 23.03
CA ALA A 250 22.66 0.48 23.46
C ALA A 250 22.88 0.67 24.97
N SER A 251 22.22 1.67 25.57
CA SER A 251 22.27 1.91 27.02
C SER A 251 21.51 0.85 27.81
N LEU A 252 20.36 0.36 27.27
CA LEU A 252 19.62 -0.77 27.85
C LEU A 252 20.46 -2.05 27.86
N PHE A 253 21.16 -2.36 26.78
CA PHE A 253 22.07 -3.50 26.74
C PHE A 253 23.23 -3.36 27.71
N SER A 254 23.77 -2.15 27.87
CA SER A 254 24.84 -1.89 28.86
C SER A 254 24.35 -2.05 30.32
N LEU A 255 23.10 -1.62 30.62
CA LEU A 255 22.47 -1.84 31.93
C LEU A 255 22.21 -3.33 32.18
N TYR A 256 21.77 -4.09 31.17
CA TYR A 256 21.58 -5.53 31.24
C TYR A 256 22.91 -6.24 31.56
N LEU A 257 24.02 -5.83 30.95
CA LEU A 257 25.35 -6.38 31.23
C LEU A 257 25.80 -6.10 32.68
N LYS A 258 25.44 -4.94 33.25
CA LYS A 258 25.77 -4.60 34.64
C LYS A 258 25.06 -5.48 35.70
N LYS A 259 23.89 -6.05 35.35
CA LYS A 259 23.13 -6.97 36.25
C LYS A 259 23.82 -8.32 36.53
N ARG A 260 24.96 -8.63 35.90
CA ARG A 260 25.82 -9.82 36.12
C ARG A 260 25.08 -11.15 36.26
N GLY A 261 24.04 -11.36 35.42
CA GLY A 261 23.27 -12.61 35.42
C GLY A 261 24.07 -13.82 34.93
N LYS A 262 23.84 -15.01 35.46
CA LYS A 262 24.50 -16.28 35.06
C LYS A 262 24.43 -16.56 33.55
N ARG A 263 23.35 -16.15 32.86
CA ARG A 263 23.15 -16.32 31.40
C ARG A 263 24.12 -15.48 30.56
N ILE A 264 24.62 -14.37 31.07
CA ILE A 264 25.55 -13.49 30.34
C ILE A 264 26.91 -14.14 30.17
N TYR A 265 27.36 -14.89 31.17
CA TYR A 265 28.68 -15.53 31.20
C TYR A 265 28.68 -16.92 30.56
N HIS A 266 27.52 -17.44 30.06
CA HIS A 266 27.46 -18.74 29.45
C HIS A 266 27.96 -18.71 28.00
N GLY A 267 29.07 -19.39 27.71
CA GLY A 267 29.65 -19.53 26.36
C GLY A 267 30.12 -18.16 25.79
N THR A 268 29.68 -17.86 24.56
CA THR A 268 30.07 -16.63 23.83
C THR A 268 29.14 -15.45 23.99
N ASN A 269 28.15 -15.53 24.92
CA ASN A 269 27.09 -14.53 25.05
C ASN A 269 27.62 -13.13 25.46
N LEU A 270 28.57 -13.07 26.37
CA LEU A 270 29.20 -11.79 26.79
C LEU A 270 29.83 -11.06 25.60
N PHE A 271 30.56 -11.80 24.76
CA PHE A 271 31.17 -11.27 23.55
C PHE A 271 30.10 -10.75 22.56
N LEU A 272 29.03 -11.55 22.31
CA LEU A 272 27.95 -11.20 21.42
C LEU A 272 27.22 -9.92 21.85
N ILE A 273 26.79 -9.83 23.11
CA ILE A 273 26.03 -8.69 23.65
C ILE A 273 26.89 -7.42 23.65
N ARG A 274 28.15 -7.52 24.05
CA ARG A 274 29.08 -6.37 24.08
C ARG A 274 29.32 -5.82 22.68
N GLN A 275 29.48 -6.71 21.70
CA GLN A 275 29.71 -6.34 20.32
C GLN A 275 28.47 -5.76 19.66
N LEU A 276 27.29 -6.35 19.92
CA LEU A 276 26.00 -5.83 19.47
C LEU A 276 25.71 -4.43 20.04
N SER A 277 25.91 -4.24 21.35
CA SER A 277 25.74 -2.95 22.01
C SER A 277 26.64 -1.86 21.41
N SER A 278 27.91 -2.20 21.13
CA SER A 278 28.83 -1.28 20.46
C SER A 278 28.36 -0.92 19.05
N LYS A 279 27.92 -1.90 18.26
CA LYS A 279 27.40 -1.66 16.90
C LYS A 279 26.14 -0.82 16.89
N ILE A 280 25.17 -1.10 17.76
CA ILE A 280 23.93 -0.31 17.85
C ILE A 280 24.26 1.14 18.18
N ARG A 281 25.21 1.40 19.08
CA ARG A 281 25.61 2.75 19.45
C ARG A 281 26.23 3.53 18.29
N THR A 282 27.08 2.90 17.50
CA THR A 282 27.74 3.55 16.35
C THR A 282 26.82 3.70 15.13
N MET A 283 25.84 2.81 15.00
CA MET A 283 24.96 2.73 13.84
C MET A 283 23.51 3.10 14.13
N ARG A 284 23.23 3.77 15.25
CA ARG A 284 21.87 4.10 15.70
C ARG A 284 21.00 4.75 14.63
N PHE A 285 21.57 5.71 13.88
CA PHE A 285 20.85 6.36 12.78
C PHE A 285 20.53 5.37 11.64
N THR A 286 21.52 4.55 11.24
CA THR A 286 21.32 3.55 10.17
C THR A 286 20.27 2.52 10.57
N PHE A 287 20.30 2.00 11.81
CA PHE A 287 19.27 1.07 12.27
C PHE A 287 17.88 1.71 12.32
N GLY A 288 17.79 2.97 12.76
CA GLY A 288 16.52 3.71 12.73
C GLY A 288 15.96 3.82 11.32
N THR A 289 16.78 4.24 10.36
CA THR A 289 16.38 4.36 8.95
C THR A 289 16.00 3.00 8.36
N LEU A 290 16.76 1.94 8.64
CA LEU A 290 16.43 0.58 8.18
C LEU A 290 15.09 0.09 8.73
N THR A 291 14.81 0.35 10.01
CA THR A 291 13.52 0.01 10.62
C THR A 291 12.38 0.76 9.94
N VAL A 292 12.55 2.07 9.65
CA VAL A 292 11.54 2.85 8.91
C VAL A 292 11.31 2.24 7.52
N LEU A 293 12.37 1.92 6.77
CA LEU A 293 12.24 1.32 5.45
C LEU A 293 11.53 -0.05 5.49
N PHE A 294 11.87 -0.90 6.45
CA PHE A 294 11.20 -2.20 6.63
C PHE A 294 9.73 -2.03 7.05
N THR A 295 9.43 -1.07 7.93
CA THR A 295 8.05 -0.78 8.34
C THR A 295 7.22 -0.31 7.15
N LEU A 296 7.74 0.65 6.37
CA LEU A 296 7.05 1.15 5.18
C LEU A 296 6.89 0.07 4.10
N SER A 297 7.88 -0.81 3.93
CA SER A 297 7.80 -1.94 3.00
C SER A 297 6.68 -2.91 3.39
N LEU A 298 6.64 -3.34 4.66
CA LEU A 298 5.61 -4.27 5.14
C LEU A 298 4.21 -3.64 5.14
N LEU A 299 4.09 -2.38 5.59
CA LEU A 299 2.81 -1.67 5.57
C LEU A 299 2.31 -1.48 4.14
N GLY A 300 3.15 -0.97 3.23
CA GLY A 300 2.76 -0.72 1.86
C GLY A 300 2.27 -1.97 1.13
N CYS A 301 3.00 -3.08 1.24
CA CYS A 301 2.58 -4.35 0.65
C CYS A 301 1.31 -4.92 1.30
N SER A 302 1.15 -4.81 2.62
CA SER A 302 -0.05 -5.30 3.32
C SER A 302 -1.29 -4.49 2.97
N LEU A 303 -1.17 -3.14 2.91
CA LEU A 303 -2.26 -2.26 2.51
C LEU A 303 -2.65 -2.46 1.05
N ALA A 304 -1.67 -2.67 0.16
CA ALA A 304 -1.95 -2.97 -1.25
C ALA A 304 -2.76 -4.28 -1.42
N LEU A 305 -2.41 -5.34 -0.68
CA LEU A 305 -3.19 -6.59 -0.68
C LEU A 305 -4.60 -6.39 -0.12
N MET A 306 -4.75 -5.57 0.92
CA MET A 306 -6.03 -5.25 1.51
C MET A 306 -6.93 -4.47 0.53
N LEU A 307 -6.39 -3.47 -0.17
CA LEU A 307 -7.10 -2.72 -1.21
C LEU A 307 -7.52 -3.62 -2.38
N ASN A 308 -6.65 -4.53 -2.80
CA ASN A 308 -6.97 -5.49 -3.86
C ASN A 308 -8.10 -6.44 -3.46
N GLN A 309 -8.10 -6.94 -2.21
CA GLN A 309 -9.20 -7.78 -1.70
C GLN A 309 -10.52 -7.01 -1.63
N TYR A 310 -10.47 -5.76 -1.14
CA TYR A 310 -11.62 -4.88 -1.10
C TYR A 310 -12.21 -4.66 -2.49
N GLN A 311 -11.37 -4.29 -3.45
CA GLN A 311 -11.75 -4.12 -4.84
C GLN A 311 -12.51 -5.34 -5.39
N ASN A 312 -11.96 -6.53 -5.24
CA ASN A 312 -12.54 -7.75 -5.79
C ASN A 312 -13.89 -8.12 -5.14
N THR A 313 -14.12 -7.72 -3.89
CA THR A 313 -15.36 -8.03 -3.19
C THR A 313 -16.41 -6.94 -3.39
N GLN A 314 -16.05 -5.68 -3.18
CA GLN A 314 -17.01 -4.57 -3.22
C GLN A 314 -17.56 -4.28 -4.61
N LEU A 315 -16.73 -4.38 -5.65
CA LEU A 315 -17.20 -4.13 -7.01
C LEU A 315 -18.24 -5.16 -7.46
N ILE A 316 -18.10 -6.43 -7.03
CA ILE A 316 -19.09 -7.47 -7.31
C ILE A 316 -20.40 -7.17 -6.59
N TYR A 317 -20.34 -6.68 -5.33
CA TYR A 317 -21.55 -6.27 -4.60
C TYR A 317 -22.21 -5.05 -5.24
N LYS A 318 -21.44 -4.17 -5.81
CA LYS A 318 -21.92 -2.93 -6.40
C LYS A 318 -22.60 -3.15 -7.75
N TYR A 319 -22.06 -4.05 -8.56
CA TYR A 319 -22.53 -4.33 -9.93
C TYR A 319 -22.77 -5.84 -10.15
N PRO A 320 -23.79 -6.43 -9.50
CA PRO A 320 -24.04 -7.87 -9.60
C PRO A 320 -24.71 -8.27 -10.92
N PHE A 321 -25.50 -7.38 -11.55
CA PHE A 321 -26.12 -7.61 -12.85
C PHE A 321 -25.17 -7.26 -13.98
N SER A 322 -25.24 -7.98 -15.12
CA SER A 322 -24.43 -7.68 -16.29
C SER A 322 -24.77 -6.31 -16.87
N VAL A 323 -26.06 -5.99 -16.92
CA VAL A 323 -26.61 -4.69 -17.33
C VAL A 323 -27.76 -4.32 -16.41
N SER A 324 -27.81 -3.06 -15.97
CA SER A 324 -28.89 -2.48 -15.21
C SER A 324 -29.22 -1.11 -15.80
N ILE A 325 -30.46 -0.86 -16.17
CA ILE A 325 -30.89 0.39 -16.82
C ILE A 325 -32.04 0.98 -16.01
N LEU A 326 -31.88 2.25 -15.65
CA LEU A 326 -32.87 3.05 -14.91
C LEU A 326 -33.67 3.90 -15.90
N GLY A 327 -34.97 3.82 -15.85
CA GLY A 327 -35.86 4.64 -16.66
C GLY A 327 -36.94 5.33 -15.83
N ASN A 328 -37.67 6.22 -16.46
CA ASN A 328 -38.75 6.96 -15.83
C ASN A 328 -39.89 6.06 -15.38
N ALA A 329 -40.78 6.57 -14.52
CA ALA A 329 -41.99 5.86 -14.05
C ALA A 329 -42.91 5.34 -15.19
N SER A 330 -42.89 6.02 -16.34
CA SER A 330 -43.68 5.66 -17.52
C SER A 330 -42.93 4.80 -18.55
N SER A 331 -41.63 4.50 -18.34
CA SER A 331 -40.82 3.70 -19.27
C SER A 331 -41.30 2.26 -19.31
N THR A 332 -41.38 1.70 -20.52
CA THR A 332 -41.73 0.27 -20.74
C THR A 332 -40.51 -0.61 -20.93
N MET A 333 -39.32 -0.02 -21.20
CA MET A 333 -38.04 -0.70 -21.43
C MET A 333 -38.06 -1.72 -22.59
N GLU A 334 -39.04 -1.60 -23.52
CA GLU A 334 -39.18 -2.56 -24.62
C GLU A 334 -38.05 -2.49 -25.64
N SER A 335 -37.53 -1.27 -25.92
CA SER A 335 -36.43 -1.03 -26.85
C SER A 335 -35.11 -1.59 -26.29
N GLU A 336 -34.84 -1.35 -25.02
CA GLU A 336 -33.66 -1.81 -24.29
C GLU A 336 -33.67 -3.33 -24.18
N GLN A 337 -34.81 -3.91 -23.80
CA GLN A 337 -34.99 -5.35 -23.70
C GLN A 337 -34.83 -6.04 -25.08
N ALA A 338 -35.41 -5.45 -26.16
CA ALA A 338 -35.24 -5.97 -27.50
C ALA A 338 -33.78 -5.93 -27.97
N THR A 339 -33.06 -4.85 -27.65
CA THR A 339 -31.63 -4.72 -27.95
C THR A 339 -30.82 -5.78 -27.24
N ILE A 340 -30.99 -5.96 -25.93
CA ILE A 340 -30.26 -6.95 -25.11
C ILE A 340 -30.53 -8.37 -25.61
N ASN A 341 -31.80 -8.72 -25.88
CA ASN A 341 -32.19 -10.03 -26.41
C ASN A 341 -31.65 -10.28 -27.81
N GLY A 342 -31.53 -9.22 -28.62
CA GLY A 342 -30.92 -9.30 -29.96
C GLY A 342 -29.41 -9.54 -29.93
N LEU A 343 -28.73 -8.99 -28.91
CA LEU A 343 -27.28 -9.15 -28.70
C LEU A 343 -26.93 -10.52 -28.10
N SER A 344 -27.76 -11.03 -27.20
CA SER A 344 -27.58 -12.32 -26.53
C SER A 344 -28.93 -13.02 -26.34
N PRO A 345 -29.24 -14.06 -27.14
CA PRO A 345 -30.48 -14.82 -26.99
C PRO A 345 -30.61 -15.56 -25.64
N ASP A 346 -29.49 -15.86 -25.03
CA ASP A 346 -29.44 -16.54 -23.71
C ASP A 346 -29.47 -15.57 -22.52
N ALA A 347 -29.67 -14.26 -22.76
CA ALA A 347 -29.77 -13.27 -21.72
C ALA A 347 -31.09 -13.47 -20.94
N VAL A 348 -30.95 -13.42 -19.60
CA VAL A 348 -32.11 -13.42 -18.68
C VAL A 348 -32.35 -11.98 -18.27
N THR A 349 -33.46 -11.42 -18.74
CA THR A 349 -33.80 -10.01 -18.48
C THR A 349 -35.11 -9.93 -17.68
N HIS A 350 -35.14 -9.07 -16.69
CA HIS A 350 -36.32 -8.75 -15.87
C HIS A 350 -36.55 -7.24 -15.82
N VAL A 351 -37.74 -6.81 -16.18
CA VAL A 351 -38.19 -5.41 -16.08
C VAL A 351 -39.15 -5.32 -14.88
N TYR A 352 -38.90 -4.37 -14.00
CA TYR A 352 -39.69 -4.19 -12.78
C TYR A 352 -39.81 -2.71 -12.43
N LYS A 353 -40.71 -2.42 -11.49
CA LYS A 353 -40.96 -1.06 -11.02
C LYS A 353 -40.56 -0.92 -9.58
N VAL A 354 -40.03 0.22 -9.22
CA VAL A 354 -39.82 0.66 -7.85
C VAL A 354 -40.89 1.70 -7.52
N TYR A 355 -41.43 1.64 -6.33
CA TYR A 355 -42.59 2.42 -5.88
C TYR A 355 -42.22 3.28 -4.69
N HIS A 356 -43.05 4.28 -4.37
CA HIS A 356 -43.00 5.04 -3.12
C HIS A 356 -44.40 5.34 -2.58
N ASN A 357 -44.50 5.47 -1.29
CA ASN A 357 -45.76 5.82 -0.60
C ASN A 357 -45.78 7.29 -0.11
N GLY A 358 -44.78 8.11 -0.50
CA GLY A 358 -44.60 9.46 0.04
C GLY A 358 -44.03 9.53 1.45
N GLY A 359 -43.72 8.38 2.07
CA GLY A 359 -43.12 8.29 3.40
C GLY A 359 -41.60 8.37 3.40
N GLU A 360 -41.01 8.68 4.54
CA GLU A 360 -39.58 8.91 4.77
C GLU A 360 -39.07 8.26 6.07
N GLN A 361 -39.78 7.28 6.59
CA GLN A 361 -39.52 6.75 7.94
C GLN A 361 -38.17 6.07 8.02
N MET A 362 -37.88 5.16 7.10
CA MET A 362 -36.56 4.48 7.05
C MET A 362 -35.46 5.44 6.69
N ARG A 363 -35.69 6.36 5.76
CA ARG A 363 -34.74 7.41 5.39
C ARG A 363 -34.36 8.27 6.59
N THR A 364 -35.33 8.73 7.36
CA THR A 364 -35.12 9.49 8.59
C THR A 364 -34.30 8.69 9.61
N TYR A 365 -34.60 7.40 9.76
CA TYR A 365 -33.82 6.51 10.60
C TYR A 365 -32.34 6.46 10.15
N TYR A 366 -32.06 6.26 8.86
CA TYR A 366 -30.70 6.22 8.31
C TYR A 366 -29.95 7.53 8.53
N LEU A 367 -30.59 8.66 8.26
CA LEU A 367 -29.97 9.98 8.42
C LEU A 367 -29.66 10.32 9.88
N THR A 368 -30.48 9.88 10.82
CA THR A 368 -30.32 10.22 12.24
C THR A 368 -29.47 9.23 13.04
N HIS A 369 -29.41 7.95 12.65
CA HIS A 369 -28.76 6.91 13.45
C HIS A 369 -27.45 6.41 12.84
N LEU A 370 -27.28 6.48 11.51
CA LEU A 370 -26.10 5.91 10.88
C LEU A 370 -24.97 6.92 10.72
N ARG A 371 -23.76 6.54 11.18
CA ARG A 371 -22.55 7.36 11.05
C ARG A 371 -22.14 7.61 9.61
N ALA A 372 -22.47 6.68 8.70
CA ALA A 372 -22.21 6.84 7.28
C ALA A 372 -22.88 8.10 6.71
N PHE A 373 -24.00 8.52 7.29
CA PHE A 373 -24.77 9.70 6.89
C PHE A 373 -24.52 10.94 7.75
N ALA A 374 -23.71 10.84 8.79
CA ALA A 374 -23.41 11.95 9.72
C ALA A 374 -22.86 13.21 9.02
N LYS A 375 -22.13 13.04 7.92
CA LYS A 375 -21.63 14.16 7.12
C LYS A 375 -22.72 14.98 6.43
N TYR A 376 -23.93 14.43 6.33
CA TYR A 376 -25.09 15.11 5.78
C TYR A 376 -25.95 15.79 6.86
N GLY A 377 -25.44 15.92 8.09
CA GLY A 377 -26.09 16.67 9.16
C GLY A 377 -26.91 15.85 10.16
N GLY A 378 -26.87 14.52 10.04
CA GLY A 378 -27.78 13.61 10.73
C GLY A 378 -27.24 12.99 11.98
N ASN A 379 -26.46 13.40 12.85
CA ASN A 379 -26.29 12.84 14.20
C ASN A 379 -25.58 13.84 15.16
N PRO A 380 -26.26 14.31 16.22
CA PRO A 380 -25.67 15.23 17.18
C PRO A 380 -24.54 14.63 18.03
N ASP A 381 -24.41 13.30 18.10
CA ASP A 381 -23.36 12.61 18.90
C ASP A 381 -22.05 12.42 18.15
N ASN A 382 -21.97 12.77 16.89
CA ASN A 382 -20.70 12.71 16.15
C ASN A 382 -19.85 13.94 16.48
N GLY A 383 -18.77 13.69 17.19
CA GLY A 383 -17.81 14.68 17.68
C GLY A 383 -17.25 15.63 16.62
N PRO A 384 -16.28 16.51 16.95
CA PRO A 384 -15.95 17.76 16.30
C PRO A 384 -15.46 17.60 14.84
N GLY A 385 -16.33 17.50 13.93
CA GLY A 385 -16.24 17.41 12.48
C GLY A 385 -17.61 17.67 11.87
N GLY A 386 -18.66 17.72 12.69
CA GLY A 386 -19.98 18.11 12.30
C GLY A 386 -19.98 19.59 11.92
N GLY A 387 -19.85 19.89 10.65
CA GLY A 387 -20.15 21.19 10.12
C GLY A 387 -21.55 21.60 10.57
N ALA A 388 -21.72 22.89 10.78
CA ALA A 388 -22.88 23.58 11.30
C ALA A 388 -24.21 22.84 11.10
N SER A 389 -24.98 22.72 12.16
CA SER A 389 -26.33 22.19 12.22
C SER A 389 -27.24 22.71 11.09
N ALA A 390 -27.14 22.07 9.93
CA ALA A 390 -28.26 22.04 9.04
C ALA A 390 -29.31 21.19 9.74
N SER A 391 -30.50 21.72 9.99
CA SER A 391 -31.60 20.94 10.51
C SER A 391 -31.84 19.74 9.60
N VAL A 392 -32.17 18.58 10.17
CA VAL A 392 -32.56 17.37 9.41
C VAL A 392 -33.54 17.77 8.29
N ASP A 393 -34.47 18.69 8.56
CA ASP A 393 -35.40 19.24 7.58
C ASP A 393 -34.76 19.94 6.38
N SER A 394 -33.60 20.55 6.53
CA SER A 394 -32.90 21.24 5.41
C SER A 394 -32.07 20.27 4.53
N LEU A 395 -31.82 19.06 4.99
CA LEU A 395 -31.16 17.99 4.24
C LEU A 395 -32.14 17.04 3.58
N ILE A 396 -33.36 16.99 4.12
CA ILE A 396 -34.45 16.19 3.61
C ILE A 396 -34.99 16.80 2.30
N SER A 397 -34.97 18.11 2.16
CA SER A 397 -35.38 18.77 0.92
C SER A 397 -34.16 18.98 -0.02
N MET A 398 -33.88 18.01 -0.88
CA MET A 398 -33.05 18.30 -2.06
C MET A 398 -33.81 19.30 -2.96
N PRO A 399 -33.11 20.28 -3.59
CA PRO A 399 -33.77 21.22 -4.49
C PRO A 399 -34.45 20.49 -5.65
N ASP A 400 -35.56 21.04 -6.11
CA ASP A 400 -36.41 20.49 -7.15
C ASP A 400 -35.64 20.11 -8.42
N GLY A 401 -35.50 18.82 -8.66
CA GLY A 401 -34.93 18.19 -9.85
C GLY A 401 -35.49 16.80 -10.00
N ILE A 402 -35.44 16.21 -11.19
CA ILE A 402 -36.00 14.88 -11.48
C ILE A 402 -35.41 13.83 -10.52
N TRP A 403 -34.12 13.93 -10.19
CA TRP A 403 -33.41 12.98 -9.33
C TRP A 403 -33.60 13.23 -7.82
N ALA A 404 -33.94 14.45 -7.41
CA ALA A 404 -34.25 14.74 -6.01
C ALA A 404 -35.42 13.89 -5.51
N GLN A 405 -36.35 13.59 -6.38
CA GLN A 405 -37.51 12.75 -6.06
C GLN A 405 -37.07 11.34 -5.64
N TYR A 406 -36.05 10.72 -6.28
CA TYR A 406 -35.58 9.36 -5.97
C TYR A 406 -34.96 9.20 -4.58
N TYR A 407 -34.57 10.30 -3.95
CA TYR A 407 -33.90 10.29 -2.64
C TYR A 407 -34.80 10.84 -1.53
N ASN A 408 -35.96 11.38 -1.87
CA ASN A 408 -36.84 12.02 -0.90
C ASN A 408 -37.79 11.06 -0.18
N HIS A 409 -38.05 9.90 -0.77
CA HIS A 409 -39.02 8.92 -0.21
C HIS A 409 -38.37 7.54 -0.06
N ASP A 410 -38.98 6.74 0.80
CA ASP A 410 -38.58 5.35 0.98
C ASP A 410 -38.92 4.54 -0.29
N PRO A 411 -37.95 3.87 -0.94
CA PRO A 411 -38.19 3.06 -2.13
C PRO A 411 -38.77 1.69 -1.77
N PHE A 412 -39.84 1.25 -2.47
CA PHE A 412 -40.48 -0.03 -2.31
C PHE A 412 -40.35 -0.90 -3.55
N MET A 413 -40.21 -2.20 -3.35
CA MET A 413 -40.23 -3.21 -4.39
C MET A 413 -41.23 -4.31 -4.04
N ARG A 414 -41.90 -4.87 -5.05
CA ARG A 414 -42.76 -6.04 -4.87
C ARG A 414 -41.95 -7.27 -4.50
N LEU A 415 -42.49 -8.12 -3.66
CA LEU A 415 -41.87 -9.36 -3.24
C LEU A 415 -41.58 -10.29 -4.44
N SER A 416 -42.50 -10.34 -5.42
CA SER A 416 -42.33 -11.12 -6.64
C SER A 416 -41.13 -10.67 -7.46
N ASP A 417 -40.94 -9.36 -7.69
CA ASP A 417 -39.81 -8.78 -8.40
C ASP A 417 -38.52 -9.00 -7.64
N TYR A 418 -38.54 -8.79 -6.33
CA TYR A 418 -37.37 -9.05 -5.49
C TYR A 418 -36.89 -10.50 -5.59
N ASN A 419 -37.83 -11.47 -5.52
CA ASN A 419 -37.51 -12.88 -5.65
C ASN A 419 -37.07 -13.26 -7.09
N ALA A 420 -37.60 -12.60 -8.11
CA ALA A 420 -37.12 -12.77 -9.48
C ALA A 420 -35.64 -12.34 -9.62
N LEU A 421 -35.29 -11.17 -9.12
CA LEU A 421 -33.92 -10.67 -9.10
C LEU A 421 -32.97 -11.56 -8.26
N ARG A 422 -33.42 -12.03 -7.10
CA ARG A 422 -32.66 -12.97 -6.26
C ARG A 422 -32.36 -14.28 -6.99
N ARG A 423 -33.34 -14.84 -7.73
CA ARG A 423 -33.14 -16.04 -8.57
C ARG A 423 -32.12 -15.79 -9.67
N MET A 424 -32.18 -14.63 -10.34
CA MET A 424 -31.18 -14.26 -11.37
C MET A 424 -29.75 -14.20 -10.80
N LEU A 425 -29.62 -13.75 -9.54
CA LEU A 425 -28.33 -13.68 -8.84
C LEU A 425 -27.91 -15.00 -8.15
N GLY A 426 -28.79 -16.04 -8.21
CA GLY A 426 -28.53 -17.34 -7.57
C GLY A 426 -28.74 -17.39 -6.08
N PHE A 427 -29.48 -16.41 -5.51
CA PHE A 427 -29.87 -16.40 -4.10
C PHE A 427 -31.20 -17.12 -3.85
N PRO A 428 -31.43 -17.71 -2.68
CA PRO A 428 -32.70 -18.29 -2.32
C PRO A 428 -33.79 -17.22 -2.22
N GLU A 429 -35.04 -17.61 -2.51
CA GLU A 429 -36.19 -16.72 -2.38
C GLU A 429 -36.39 -16.28 -0.93
N ALA A 430 -36.78 -15.04 -0.76
CA ALA A 430 -37.09 -14.47 0.54
C ALA A 430 -38.60 -14.69 0.86
N GLY A 431 -38.90 -15.13 2.08
CA GLY A 431 -40.25 -15.23 2.58
C GLY A 431 -40.66 -13.96 3.35
N LEU A 432 -41.89 -13.55 3.22
CA LEU A 432 -42.44 -12.39 3.92
C LEU A 432 -43.66 -12.80 4.73
N PRO A 433 -43.71 -12.55 6.06
CA PRO A 433 -44.92 -12.73 6.88
C PRO A 433 -45.96 -11.64 6.61
N GLU A 434 -47.25 -11.94 6.82
CA GLU A 434 -48.32 -10.97 6.65
C GLU A 434 -48.11 -9.69 7.48
N GLY A 435 -48.32 -8.54 6.86
CA GLY A 435 -48.16 -7.22 7.51
C GLY A 435 -46.68 -6.84 7.76
N GLY A 436 -45.73 -7.59 7.26
CA GLY A 436 -44.29 -7.29 7.35
C GLY A 436 -43.72 -6.62 6.11
N TYR A 437 -42.51 -6.06 6.25
CA TYR A 437 -41.68 -5.69 5.16
C TYR A 437 -40.26 -6.21 5.39
N LEU A 438 -39.49 -6.40 4.32
CA LEU A 438 -38.05 -6.73 4.37
C LEU A 438 -37.22 -5.51 4.04
N LEU A 439 -36.10 -5.37 4.71
CA LEU A 439 -35.11 -4.34 4.43
C LEU A 439 -33.91 -4.98 3.69
N GLN A 440 -33.75 -4.68 2.41
CA GLN A 440 -32.53 -4.98 1.69
C GLN A 440 -31.60 -3.79 1.84
N THR A 441 -30.41 -4.00 2.41
CA THR A 441 -29.42 -2.93 2.66
C THR A 441 -28.00 -3.39 2.39
N LYS A 442 -27.07 -2.47 2.35
CA LYS A 442 -25.65 -2.78 2.18
C LYS A 442 -25.06 -3.41 3.43
N TYR A 443 -24.30 -4.49 3.28
CA TYR A 443 -23.68 -5.19 4.42
C TYR A 443 -22.86 -4.29 5.35
N ARG A 444 -22.21 -3.25 4.80
CA ARG A 444 -21.45 -2.27 5.59
C ARG A 444 -22.30 -1.53 6.61
N LEU A 445 -23.59 -1.30 6.30
CA LEU A 445 -24.53 -0.56 7.14
C LEU A 445 -25.14 -1.44 8.23
N LEU A 446 -25.21 -2.76 8.03
CA LEU A 446 -25.81 -3.70 8.97
C LEU A 446 -25.27 -3.56 10.40
N LYS A 447 -23.98 -3.26 10.55
CA LYS A 447 -23.35 -3.11 11.87
C LYS A 447 -23.67 -1.78 12.57
N GLU A 448 -24.13 -0.81 11.82
CA GLU A 448 -24.54 0.50 12.33
C GLU A 448 -26.03 0.53 12.66
N LEU A 449 -26.82 -0.40 12.08
CA LEU A 449 -28.22 -0.60 12.43
C LEU A 449 -28.29 -1.16 13.86
N GLY A 450 -28.98 -0.44 14.74
CA GLY A 450 -29.28 -0.91 16.10
C GLY A 450 -30.49 -1.83 16.12
N ASP A 451 -30.77 -2.43 17.29
CA ASP A 451 -32.01 -3.24 17.49
C ASP A 451 -33.28 -2.38 17.39
N ASP A 452 -33.17 -1.08 17.51
CA ASP A 452 -34.21 -0.09 17.35
C ASP A 452 -34.75 0.03 15.92
N VAL A 453 -34.00 -0.40 14.90
CA VAL A 453 -34.46 -0.46 13.50
C VAL A 453 -35.74 -1.32 13.37
N TYR A 454 -35.89 -2.36 14.19
CA TYR A 454 -37.11 -3.20 14.22
C TYR A 454 -38.33 -2.49 14.74
N GLN A 455 -38.20 -1.31 15.34
CA GLN A 455 -39.32 -0.46 15.79
C GLN A 455 -39.80 0.51 14.70
N VAL A 456 -39.05 0.59 13.57
CA VAL A 456 -39.46 1.44 12.45
C VAL A 456 -40.65 0.79 11.75
N THR A 457 -41.82 1.39 11.87
CA THR A 457 -43.02 1.00 11.11
C THR A 457 -43.17 1.93 9.90
N VAL A 458 -43.66 1.37 8.81
CA VAL A 458 -43.87 2.11 7.56
C VAL A 458 -45.34 2.03 7.17
N PRO A 459 -46.03 3.17 6.98
CA PRO A 459 -47.43 3.18 6.58
C PRO A 459 -47.55 2.73 5.11
N ALA A 460 -48.40 1.72 4.84
CA ALA A 460 -48.66 1.24 3.49
C ALA A 460 -50.05 0.56 3.43
N GLY A 461 -50.81 0.81 2.35
CA GLY A 461 -52.10 0.15 2.12
C GLY A 461 -53.16 0.36 3.24
N GLY A 462 -53.06 1.47 3.99
CA GLY A 462 -53.97 1.76 5.12
C GLY A 462 -53.63 1.05 6.44
N SER A 463 -52.50 0.31 6.50
CA SER A 463 -51.95 -0.36 7.68
C SER A 463 -50.49 0.02 7.90
N GLU A 464 -49.99 -0.20 9.11
CA GLU A 464 -48.53 -0.05 9.39
C GLU A 464 -47.84 -1.40 9.22
N LEU A 465 -46.83 -1.44 8.36
CA LEU A 465 -45.97 -2.60 8.16
C LEU A 465 -44.85 -2.60 9.20
N TYR A 466 -44.49 -3.76 9.72
CA TYR A 466 -43.33 -3.95 10.62
C TYR A 466 -42.16 -4.61 9.93
N LEU A 467 -40.93 -4.34 10.37
CA LEU A 467 -39.71 -4.94 9.81
C LEU A 467 -39.64 -6.43 10.17
N ALA A 468 -39.75 -7.31 9.16
CA ALA A 468 -39.77 -8.75 9.34
C ALA A 468 -38.33 -9.37 9.16
N GLY A 469 -37.47 -8.73 8.42
CA GLY A 469 -36.12 -9.25 8.18
C GLY A 469 -35.22 -8.28 7.46
N ILE A 470 -33.90 -8.46 7.63
CA ILE A 470 -32.87 -7.66 6.98
C ILE A 470 -32.02 -8.56 6.09
N TYR A 471 -31.85 -8.18 4.83
CA TYR A 471 -31.03 -8.85 3.84
C TYR A 471 -29.88 -7.95 3.40
N THR A 472 -28.71 -8.57 3.16
CA THR A 472 -27.48 -7.83 2.83
C THR A 472 -26.71 -8.46 1.68
N ASP A 473 -27.35 -9.32 0.90
CA ASP A 473 -26.78 -9.91 -0.29
C ASP A 473 -26.46 -8.83 -1.35
N ALA A 474 -25.58 -9.14 -2.31
CA ALA A 474 -25.24 -8.23 -3.39
C ALA A 474 -26.47 -7.95 -4.28
N PHE A 475 -26.94 -6.70 -4.34
CA PHE A 475 -28.21 -6.35 -4.96
C PHE A 475 -28.22 -5.02 -5.72
N CYS A 476 -27.08 -4.46 -6.06
CA CYS A 476 -26.97 -3.19 -6.82
C CYS A 476 -27.79 -2.03 -6.21
N GLN A 477 -27.28 -1.45 -5.13
CA GLN A 477 -27.95 -0.35 -4.43
C GLN A 477 -27.20 0.98 -4.57
N ASP A 478 -26.73 1.28 -5.77
CA ASP A 478 -26.02 2.53 -6.07
C ASP A 478 -26.88 3.45 -6.94
N GLY A 479 -28.10 3.72 -6.47
CA GLY A 479 -29.08 4.56 -7.14
C GLY A 479 -30.14 3.78 -7.91
N HIS A 480 -29.87 2.54 -8.29
CA HIS A 480 -30.84 1.68 -8.99
C HIS A 480 -31.83 1.04 -8.00
N ASN A 481 -31.50 0.08 -7.22
CA ASN A 481 -32.41 -0.50 -6.22
C ASN A 481 -32.39 0.28 -4.90
N GLY A 482 -32.72 1.57 -4.91
CA GLY A 482 -32.51 2.50 -3.80
C GLY A 482 -31.02 2.88 -3.61
N SER A 483 -30.75 3.99 -2.94
CA SER A 483 -29.35 4.45 -2.73
C SER A 483 -28.53 3.55 -1.82
N ASP A 484 -29.10 3.19 -0.68
CA ASP A 484 -28.40 2.40 0.34
C ASP A 484 -29.30 1.28 0.90
N TYR A 485 -30.59 1.34 0.62
CA TYR A 485 -31.59 0.36 1.02
C TYR A 485 -32.79 0.39 0.06
N ILE A 486 -33.55 -0.69 0.06
CA ILE A 486 -34.88 -0.79 -0.54
C ILE A 486 -35.75 -1.61 0.37
N LEU A 487 -37.05 -1.23 0.47
CA LEU A 487 -38.05 -1.92 1.25
C LEU A 487 -38.81 -2.88 0.33
N VAL A 488 -38.98 -4.11 0.79
CA VAL A 488 -39.72 -5.13 0.04
C VAL A 488 -40.98 -5.47 0.81
N ALA A 489 -42.11 -5.34 0.16
CA ALA A 489 -43.44 -5.65 0.73
C ALA A 489 -44.25 -6.52 -0.21
N ASP A 490 -45.40 -6.96 0.28
CA ASP A 490 -46.34 -7.79 -0.50
C ASP A 490 -46.83 -7.05 -1.76
N ASP A 491 -46.98 -7.77 -2.84
CA ASP A 491 -47.33 -7.24 -4.16
C ASP A 491 -48.64 -6.41 -4.10
N ASP A 492 -49.68 -6.92 -3.43
CA ASP A 492 -50.97 -6.25 -3.28
C ASP A 492 -50.85 -4.90 -2.56
N VAL A 493 -49.93 -4.76 -1.63
CA VAL A 493 -49.69 -3.53 -0.90
C VAL A 493 -48.90 -2.53 -1.73
N VAL A 494 -47.85 -3.01 -2.43
CA VAL A 494 -46.97 -2.15 -3.23
C VAL A 494 -47.64 -1.62 -4.49
N GLU A 495 -48.54 -2.41 -5.12
CA GLU A 495 -49.27 -1.99 -6.31
C GLU A 495 -50.25 -0.81 -6.08
N GLN A 496 -50.58 -0.52 -4.82
CA GLN A 496 -51.38 0.66 -4.45
C GLN A 496 -50.56 1.94 -4.34
N MET A 497 -49.24 1.86 -4.41
CA MET A 497 -48.34 2.99 -4.30
C MET A 497 -48.04 3.64 -5.68
N GLU A 498 -47.50 4.86 -5.66
CA GLU A 498 -47.11 5.51 -6.89
C GLU A 498 -45.81 4.92 -7.42
N VAL A 499 -45.69 4.78 -8.76
CA VAL A 499 -44.48 4.30 -9.40
C VAL A 499 -43.42 5.39 -9.31
N TYR A 500 -42.31 5.04 -8.72
CA TYR A 500 -41.15 5.93 -8.57
C TYR A 500 -40.32 5.97 -9.84
N TYR A 501 -39.89 4.79 -10.32
CA TYR A 501 -39.15 4.58 -11.54
C TYR A 501 -39.28 3.13 -12.01
N THR A 502 -38.89 2.89 -13.26
CA THR A 502 -38.84 1.56 -13.86
C THR A 502 -37.40 1.13 -14.06
N GLU A 503 -37.10 -0.12 -13.80
CA GLU A 503 -35.78 -0.69 -14.00
C GLU A 503 -35.80 -1.93 -14.86
N LEU A 504 -34.67 -2.11 -15.58
CA LEU A 504 -34.33 -3.31 -16.32
C LEU A 504 -33.05 -3.88 -15.75
N ALA A 505 -33.08 -5.12 -15.26
CA ALA A 505 -31.89 -5.87 -14.89
C ALA A 505 -31.68 -7.06 -15.82
N SER A 506 -30.45 -7.28 -16.30
CA SER A 506 -30.12 -8.37 -17.20
C SER A 506 -28.85 -9.11 -16.78
N MET A 507 -28.89 -10.43 -16.90
CA MET A 507 -27.74 -11.33 -16.79
C MET A 507 -27.38 -11.86 -18.19
N ILE A 508 -26.23 -11.44 -18.70
CA ILE A 508 -25.74 -11.82 -20.02
C ILE A 508 -24.56 -12.79 -19.84
N PRO A 509 -24.61 -14.01 -20.36
CA PRO A 509 -23.51 -14.94 -20.28
C PRO A 509 -22.33 -14.51 -21.18
N GLY A 510 -21.11 -14.58 -20.66
CA GLY A 510 -19.89 -14.23 -21.39
C GLY A 510 -19.47 -12.77 -21.27
N THR A 511 -18.62 -12.34 -22.20
CA THR A 511 -18.08 -10.96 -22.26
C THR A 511 -18.68 -10.23 -23.45
N LEU A 512 -19.12 -9.00 -23.22
CA LEU A 512 -19.63 -8.12 -24.27
C LEU A 512 -18.47 -7.50 -25.06
N SER A 513 -18.64 -7.36 -26.38
CA SER A 513 -17.72 -6.59 -27.21
C SER A 513 -17.99 -5.08 -27.07
N ASP A 514 -17.01 -4.25 -27.42
CA ASP A 514 -17.17 -2.77 -27.38
C ASP A 514 -18.34 -2.30 -28.28
N GLU A 515 -18.59 -2.98 -29.38
CA GLU A 515 -19.75 -2.69 -30.26
C GLU A 515 -21.10 -3.02 -29.59
N GLN A 516 -21.16 -4.14 -28.84
CA GLN A 516 -22.36 -4.53 -28.11
C GLN A 516 -22.62 -3.57 -26.94
N ILE A 517 -21.56 -3.15 -26.23
CA ILE A 517 -21.63 -2.15 -25.17
C ILE A 517 -22.16 -0.82 -25.74
N GLY A 518 -21.60 -0.36 -26.86
CA GLY A 518 -22.06 0.86 -27.53
C GLY A 518 -23.53 0.77 -28.00
N ALA A 519 -23.99 -0.40 -28.42
CA ALA A 519 -25.38 -0.63 -28.79
C ALA A 519 -26.33 -0.54 -27.59
N ILE A 520 -25.91 -1.04 -26.41
CA ILE A 520 -26.70 -0.93 -25.17
C ILE A 520 -26.82 0.53 -24.75
N TYR A 521 -25.72 1.29 -24.70
CA TYR A 521 -25.78 2.72 -24.40
C TYR A 521 -26.63 3.51 -25.38
N SER A 522 -26.59 3.16 -26.67
CA SER A 522 -27.38 3.83 -27.69
C SER A 522 -28.87 3.50 -27.61
N SER A 523 -29.27 2.39 -26.98
CA SER A 523 -30.66 1.99 -26.83
C SER A 523 -31.40 2.80 -25.76
N HIS A 524 -30.67 3.45 -24.87
CA HIS A 524 -31.22 4.26 -23.79
C HIS A 524 -30.65 5.68 -23.86
N THR A 525 -31.47 6.68 -23.57
CA THR A 525 -31.02 8.08 -23.51
C THR A 525 -30.78 8.44 -22.04
N ASP A 526 -29.53 8.62 -21.67
CA ASP A 526 -29.15 9.03 -20.32
C ASP A 526 -29.63 10.46 -20.03
N TYR A 527 -30.25 10.66 -18.87
CA TYR A 527 -30.58 11.97 -18.33
C TYR A 527 -29.56 12.35 -17.26
N SER A 528 -28.85 13.47 -17.46
CA SER A 528 -27.98 14.04 -16.44
C SER A 528 -28.57 15.32 -15.90
N ASP A 529 -28.83 15.41 -14.60
CA ASP A 529 -29.21 16.64 -13.92
C ASP A 529 -28.05 17.22 -13.13
N ILE A 530 -27.85 18.55 -13.27
CA ILE A 530 -26.87 19.30 -12.49
C ILE A 530 -27.64 19.93 -11.31
N ILE A 531 -27.39 19.46 -10.11
CA ILE A 531 -27.95 20.05 -8.90
C ILE A 531 -27.00 21.13 -8.38
N ALA A 532 -27.40 22.39 -8.46
CA ALA A 532 -26.69 23.51 -7.85
C ALA A 532 -27.27 23.80 -6.46
N SER A 533 -26.51 23.53 -5.41
CA SER A 533 -26.86 23.92 -4.04
C SER A 533 -25.85 24.96 -3.52
N GLY A 534 -26.25 26.22 -3.48
CA GLY A 534 -25.44 27.30 -2.93
C GLY A 534 -24.12 27.55 -3.66
N THR A 535 -23.03 27.75 -2.92
CA THR A 535 -21.68 28.01 -3.45
C THR A 535 -20.92 26.75 -3.87
N ASP A 536 -21.43 25.57 -3.53
CA ASP A 536 -20.86 24.26 -3.93
C ASP A 536 -21.79 23.60 -4.95
N THR A 537 -21.30 23.48 -6.17
CA THR A 537 -21.92 22.65 -7.23
C THR A 537 -21.59 21.20 -6.95
N MET A 538 -22.51 20.46 -6.35
CA MET A 538 -22.44 19.01 -6.28
C MET A 538 -23.13 18.43 -7.52
N THR A 539 -22.34 17.95 -8.45
CA THR A 539 -22.85 17.21 -9.61
C THR A 539 -23.19 15.80 -9.16
N LEU A 540 -24.46 15.50 -8.94
CA LEU A 540 -24.94 14.14 -8.73
C LEU A 540 -25.21 13.55 -10.11
N THR A 541 -24.23 12.89 -10.68
CA THR A 541 -24.41 12.14 -11.91
C THR A 541 -24.92 10.76 -11.52
N ILE A 542 -26.21 10.50 -11.72
CA ILE A 542 -26.73 9.13 -11.69
C ILE A 542 -26.57 8.61 -13.11
N THR A 543 -25.76 7.56 -13.24
CA THR A 543 -25.58 6.86 -14.51
C THR A 543 -26.79 5.97 -14.72
N ASP A 544 -27.62 6.26 -15.71
CA ASP A 544 -28.87 5.53 -15.97
C ASP A 544 -28.60 4.11 -16.46
N THR A 545 -27.50 3.90 -17.16
CA THR A 545 -27.10 2.60 -17.69
C THR A 545 -25.83 2.10 -17.01
N LEU A 546 -25.92 1.01 -16.26
CA LEU A 546 -24.80 0.35 -15.59
C LEU A 546 -24.42 -0.92 -16.33
N ILE A 547 -23.25 -0.96 -16.93
CA ILE A 547 -22.68 -2.17 -17.55
C ILE A 547 -21.55 -2.67 -16.66
N SER A 548 -21.78 -3.79 -15.96
CA SER A 548 -20.86 -4.30 -14.94
C SER A 548 -19.44 -4.53 -15.48
N GLN A 549 -19.30 -4.98 -16.73
CA GLN A 549 -17.99 -5.25 -17.34
C GLN A 549 -17.11 -4.00 -17.41
N GLU A 550 -17.65 -2.85 -17.79
CA GLU A 550 -16.89 -1.59 -17.85
C GLU A 550 -16.64 -1.01 -16.46
N LEU A 551 -17.70 -0.92 -15.65
CA LEU A 551 -17.62 -0.34 -14.32
C LEU A 551 -16.71 -1.15 -13.39
N LEU A 552 -16.67 -2.48 -13.56
CA LEU A 552 -15.72 -3.33 -12.87
C LEU A 552 -14.28 -3.06 -13.34
N ALA A 553 -14.07 -2.86 -14.64
CA ALA A 553 -12.75 -2.55 -15.18
C ALA A 553 -12.27 -1.17 -14.71
N GLU A 554 -13.13 -0.16 -14.74
CA GLU A 554 -12.84 1.20 -14.25
C GLU A 554 -12.56 1.23 -12.76
N GLY A 555 -13.40 0.61 -11.94
CA GLY A 555 -13.18 0.51 -10.50
C GLY A 555 -11.90 -0.24 -10.18
N LYS A 556 -11.61 -1.33 -10.87
CA LYS A 556 -10.34 -2.07 -10.73
C LYS A 556 -9.15 -1.23 -11.14
N TRP A 557 -9.27 -0.42 -12.17
CA TRP A 557 -8.26 0.53 -12.58
C TRP A 557 -7.91 1.53 -11.45
N GLY A 558 -8.92 2.17 -10.86
CA GLY A 558 -8.73 3.14 -9.79
C GLY A 558 -7.97 2.58 -8.58
N TYR A 559 -8.39 1.42 -8.06
CA TYR A 559 -7.72 0.79 -6.92
C TYR A 559 -6.33 0.25 -7.26
N THR A 560 -6.14 -0.30 -8.46
CA THR A 560 -4.84 -0.79 -8.92
C THR A 560 -3.84 0.36 -9.07
N SER A 561 -4.30 1.53 -9.50
CA SER A 561 -3.49 2.75 -9.62
C SER A 561 -2.91 3.23 -8.28
N ILE A 562 -3.55 2.89 -7.16
CA ILE A 562 -3.06 3.18 -5.81
C ILE A 562 -2.21 2.03 -5.26
N SER A 563 -2.67 0.79 -5.39
CA SER A 563 -2.01 -0.38 -4.78
C SER A 563 -0.67 -0.71 -5.42
N LEU A 564 -0.54 -0.55 -6.74
CA LEU A 564 0.66 -0.86 -7.48
C LEU A 564 1.88 0.02 -7.07
N PRO A 565 1.77 1.36 -6.98
CA PRO A 565 2.85 2.19 -6.44
C PRO A 565 3.24 1.85 -5.00
N MET A 566 2.31 1.41 -4.15
CA MET A 566 2.62 0.97 -2.79
C MET A 566 3.52 -0.27 -2.78
N VAL A 567 3.23 -1.26 -3.62
CA VAL A 567 4.07 -2.45 -3.79
C VAL A 567 5.44 -2.07 -4.34
N TYR A 568 5.47 -1.17 -5.32
CA TYR A 568 6.71 -0.66 -5.92
C TYR A 568 7.65 -0.04 -4.87
N ILE A 569 7.15 0.92 -4.09
CA ILE A 569 7.91 1.53 -2.99
C ILE A 569 8.36 0.45 -2.00
N GLY A 570 7.48 -0.45 -1.62
CA GLY A 570 7.76 -1.53 -0.66
C GLY A 570 8.91 -2.42 -1.10
N LEU A 571 8.91 -2.88 -2.35
CA LEU A 571 9.97 -3.73 -2.90
C LEU A 571 11.32 -3.00 -2.97
N VAL A 572 11.34 -1.76 -3.45
CA VAL A 572 12.57 -0.98 -3.54
C VAL A 572 13.14 -0.72 -2.15
N TYR A 573 12.31 -0.33 -1.19
CA TYR A 573 12.74 -0.07 0.19
C TYR A 573 13.33 -1.32 0.85
N LEU A 574 12.70 -2.48 0.62
CA LEU A 574 13.23 -3.76 1.09
C LEU A 574 14.62 -4.04 0.49
N CYS A 575 14.77 -3.94 -0.82
CA CYS A 575 16.05 -4.17 -1.48
C CYS A 575 17.16 -3.23 -0.99
N VAL A 576 16.85 -1.94 -0.84
CA VAL A 576 17.78 -0.93 -0.32
C VAL A 576 18.20 -1.25 1.11
N ALA A 577 17.24 -1.53 1.98
CA ALA A 577 17.51 -1.83 3.40
C ALA A 577 18.39 -3.08 3.57
N LEU A 578 18.08 -4.15 2.84
CA LEU A 578 18.85 -5.39 2.86
C LEU A 578 20.27 -5.21 2.33
N THR A 579 20.42 -4.38 1.31
CA THR A 579 21.75 -4.05 0.77
C THR A 579 22.61 -3.33 1.79
N ILE A 580 22.06 -2.33 2.46
CA ILE A 580 22.80 -1.57 3.47
C ILE A 580 23.23 -2.50 4.62
N LEU A 581 22.36 -3.41 5.08
CA LEU A 581 22.71 -4.41 6.08
C LEU A 581 23.86 -5.31 5.61
N SER A 582 23.76 -5.84 4.39
CA SER A 582 24.75 -6.76 3.81
C SER A 582 26.10 -6.10 3.62
N VAL A 583 26.10 -4.89 3.07
CA VAL A 583 27.33 -4.10 2.85
C VAL A 583 27.99 -3.72 4.17
N GLN A 584 27.20 -3.33 5.17
CA GLN A 584 27.74 -3.03 6.51
C GLN A 584 28.42 -4.23 7.13
N GLN A 585 27.83 -5.41 7.00
CA GLN A 585 28.41 -6.64 7.53
C GLN A 585 29.73 -7.01 6.81
N LEU A 586 29.73 -6.89 5.47
CA LEU A 586 30.95 -7.12 4.69
C LEU A 586 32.05 -6.08 4.99
N SER A 587 31.69 -4.84 5.30
CA SER A 587 32.64 -3.80 5.72
C SER A 587 33.45 -4.17 6.95
N ASP A 588 32.82 -4.86 7.86
CA ASP A 588 33.45 -5.21 9.13
C ASP A 588 34.26 -6.52 9.06
N SER A 589 34.26 -7.23 7.92
CA SER A 589 34.95 -8.53 7.75
C SER A 589 36.42 -8.49 8.17
N GLY A 590 37.14 -7.41 7.85
CA GLY A 590 38.56 -7.23 8.23
C GLY A 590 38.77 -7.20 9.76
N LYS A 591 37.88 -6.54 10.51
CA LYS A 591 37.95 -6.51 11.98
C LYS A 591 37.64 -7.88 12.58
N TYR A 592 36.69 -8.60 11.98
CA TYR A 592 36.33 -9.94 12.42
C TYR A 592 37.41 -10.96 12.15
N ARG A 593 38.20 -10.81 11.08
CA ARG A 593 39.35 -11.67 10.81
C ARG A 593 40.30 -11.66 12.01
N TYR A 594 40.67 -10.48 12.51
CA TYR A 594 41.52 -10.37 13.68
C TYR A 594 40.93 -11.02 14.93
N HIS A 595 39.64 -10.78 15.20
CA HIS A 595 38.96 -11.41 16.32
C HIS A 595 38.87 -12.94 16.19
N CYS A 596 38.64 -13.47 14.98
CA CYS A 596 38.61 -14.91 14.73
C CYS A 596 39.98 -15.57 14.91
N GLN A 597 41.06 -14.89 14.50
CA GLN A 597 42.43 -15.35 14.74
C GLN A 597 42.70 -15.42 16.26
N LEU A 598 42.33 -14.40 17.02
CA LEU A 598 42.47 -14.36 18.47
C LEU A 598 41.66 -15.49 19.13
N LEU A 599 40.41 -15.73 18.71
CA LEU A 599 39.58 -16.83 19.22
C LEU A 599 40.17 -18.21 18.87
N SER A 600 40.77 -18.35 17.70
CA SER A 600 41.49 -19.58 17.29
C SER A 600 42.72 -19.81 18.13
N SER A 601 43.50 -18.76 18.46
CA SER A 601 44.62 -18.83 19.38
C SER A 601 44.25 -19.20 20.81
N LEU A 602 43.01 -18.89 21.22
CA LEU A 602 42.44 -19.31 22.51
C LEU A 602 41.87 -20.74 22.47
N GLY A 603 42.05 -21.52 21.38
CA GLY A 603 41.68 -22.92 21.28
C GLY A 603 40.26 -23.21 20.76
N LEU A 604 39.51 -22.22 20.26
CA LEU A 604 38.21 -22.46 19.69
C LEU A 604 38.32 -23.10 18.28
N ARG A 605 37.55 -24.16 18.04
CA ARG A 605 37.48 -24.83 16.73
C ARG A 605 36.77 -23.94 15.69
N ARG A 606 37.19 -24.01 14.42
CA ARG A 606 36.58 -23.27 13.30
C ARG A 606 35.04 -23.37 13.25
N LYS A 607 34.50 -24.54 13.54
CA LYS A 607 33.03 -24.76 13.60
C LYS A 607 32.33 -23.93 14.70
N GLN A 608 33.00 -23.77 15.85
CA GLN A 608 32.48 -22.97 16.97
C GLN A 608 32.56 -21.47 16.64
N ILE A 609 33.63 -21.03 16.02
CA ILE A 609 33.80 -19.65 15.56
C ILE A 609 32.72 -19.31 14.52
N ASN A 610 32.50 -20.16 13.51
CA ASN A 610 31.46 -19.93 12.50
C ASN A 610 30.05 -19.89 13.11
N ARG A 611 29.75 -20.74 14.11
CA ARG A 611 28.47 -20.68 14.83
C ARG A 611 28.29 -19.39 15.62
N THR A 612 29.38 -18.87 16.17
CA THR A 612 29.36 -17.58 16.89
C THR A 612 29.15 -16.41 15.92
N LEU A 613 29.81 -16.45 14.74
CA LEU A 613 29.61 -15.47 13.67
C LEU A 613 28.16 -15.50 13.15
N LEU A 614 27.60 -16.70 12.93
CA LEU A 614 26.22 -16.85 12.51
C LEU A 614 25.24 -16.23 13.54
N LYS A 615 25.40 -16.56 14.82
CA LYS A 615 24.56 -15.98 15.88
C LYS A 615 24.66 -14.45 15.93
N GLN A 616 25.85 -13.93 15.81
CA GLN A 616 26.08 -12.49 15.82
C GLN A 616 25.45 -11.80 14.63
N MET A 617 25.62 -12.36 13.43
CA MET A 617 25.00 -11.84 12.22
C MET A 617 23.48 -11.91 12.28
N SER A 618 22.92 -13.02 12.80
CA SER A 618 21.48 -13.14 13.01
C SER A 618 20.92 -12.06 13.93
N TRP A 619 21.58 -11.78 15.07
CA TRP A 619 21.17 -10.68 15.96
C TRP A 619 21.29 -9.30 15.32
N PHE A 620 22.34 -9.07 14.52
CA PHE A 620 22.54 -7.82 13.82
C PHE A 620 21.42 -7.57 12.78
N TYR A 621 21.03 -8.60 12.05
CA TYR A 621 19.94 -8.53 11.08
C TYR A 621 18.58 -8.43 11.79
N LEU A 622 18.35 -9.17 12.86
CA LEU A 622 17.09 -9.16 13.61
C LEU A 622 16.80 -7.80 14.28
N CYS A 623 17.84 -7.06 14.63
CA CYS A 623 17.72 -5.79 15.36
C CYS A 623 16.82 -4.75 14.66
N PRO A 624 16.93 -4.43 13.36
CA PRO A 624 16.04 -3.47 12.69
C PRO A 624 14.70 -4.07 12.24
N ILE A 625 14.63 -5.39 12.01
CA ILE A 625 13.41 -6.02 11.48
C ILE A 625 12.37 -6.26 12.60
N LEU A 626 12.82 -6.60 13.82
CA LEU A 626 11.90 -6.94 14.90
C LEU A 626 10.97 -5.78 15.27
N PRO A 627 11.45 -4.54 15.50
CA PRO A 627 10.55 -3.40 15.71
C PRO A 627 9.68 -3.10 14.48
N ALA A 628 10.21 -3.26 13.25
CA ALA A 628 9.45 -3.04 12.03
C ALA A 628 8.25 -3.99 11.92
N VAL A 629 8.46 -5.29 12.17
CA VAL A 629 7.39 -6.31 12.14
C VAL A 629 6.35 -6.05 13.23
N LEU A 630 6.78 -5.65 14.44
CA LEU A 630 5.85 -5.34 15.53
C LEU A 630 4.99 -4.11 15.22
N ILE A 631 5.59 -3.04 14.71
CA ILE A 631 4.88 -1.80 14.37
C ILE A 631 3.93 -2.03 13.20
N SER A 632 4.42 -2.63 12.11
CA SER A 632 3.60 -2.87 10.91
C SER A 632 2.50 -3.90 11.19
N GLY A 633 2.80 -4.98 11.92
CA GLY A 633 1.80 -5.98 12.29
C GLY A 633 0.67 -5.39 13.15
N MET A 634 1.02 -4.61 14.17
CA MET A 634 0.03 -3.92 15.01
C MET A 634 -0.83 -2.97 14.18
N ALA A 635 -0.20 -2.14 13.33
CA ALA A 635 -0.92 -1.20 12.49
C ALA A 635 -1.86 -1.91 11.51
N VAL A 636 -1.40 -2.97 10.83
CA VAL A 636 -2.24 -3.74 9.88
C VAL A 636 -3.41 -4.44 10.58
N ILE A 637 -3.21 -5.00 11.77
CA ILE A 637 -4.30 -5.63 12.54
C ILE A 637 -5.39 -4.61 12.87
N ILE A 638 -5.00 -3.42 13.34
CA ILE A 638 -5.96 -2.37 13.71
C ILE A 638 -6.66 -1.80 12.48
N ILE A 639 -5.89 -1.46 11.43
CA ILE A 639 -6.44 -0.91 10.18
C ILE A 639 -7.36 -1.94 9.51
N SER A 640 -6.96 -3.21 9.42
CA SER A 640 -7.78 -4.28 8.84
C SER A 640 -9.09 -4.47 9.62
N GLY A 641 -9.05 -4.44 10.96
CA GLY A 641 -10.27 -4.54 11.77
C GLY A 641 -11.25 -3.40 11.50
N LYS A 642 -10.76 -2.16 11.43
CA LYS A 642 -11.58 -1.00 11.09
C LYS A 642 -12.07 -1.02 9.64
N PHE A 643 -11.20 -1.45 8.73
CA PHE A 643 -11.53 -1.60 7.31
C PHE A 643 -12.64 -2.64 7.10
N VAL A 644 -12.56 -3.81 7.73
CA VAL A 644 -13.63 -4.82 7.71
C VAL A 644 -14.93 -4.26 8.28
N ASN A 645 -14.86 -3.48 9.37
CA ASN A 645 -16.05 -2.86 9.95
C ASN A 645 -16.66 -1.79 9.03
N ALA A 646 -15.85 -1.02 8.32
CA ALA A 646 -16.32 0.03 7.43
C ALA A 646 -16.82 -0.49 6.08
N THR A 647 -16.24 -1.58 5.59
CA THR A 647 -16.50 -2.08 4.23
C THR A 647 -17.34 -3.34 4.19
N GLY A 648 -17.46 -4.05 5.32
CA GLY A 648 -18.13 -5.35 5.37
C GLY A 648 -17.38 -6.51 4.71
N VAL A 649 -16.21 -6.24 4.11
CA VAL A 649 -15.42 -7.29 3.45
C VAL A 649 -14.82 -8.22 4.48
N SER A 650 -15.19 -9.50 4.43
CA SER A 650 -14.63 -10.54 5.27
C SER A 650 -13.17 -10.81 4.86
N GLY A 651 -12.24 -10.19 5.55
CA GLY A 651 -10.82 -10.41 5.33
C GLY A 651 -10.08 -10.49 6.67
N SER A 652 -9.17 -11.44 6.78
CA SER A 652 -8.35 -11.57 7.99
C SER A 652 -7.10 -10.70 7.87
N ALA A 653 -6.86 -9.85 8.89
CA ALA A 653 -5.60 -9.13 9.05
C ALA A 653 -4.39 -10.06 8.93
N PHE A 654 -4.53 -11.29 9.41
CA PHE A 654 -3.49 -12.31 9.33
C PHE A 654 -3.19 -12.72 7.89
N THR A 655 -4.19 -12.79 7.02
CA THR A 655 -3.99 -13.13 5.60
C THR A 655 -3.17 -12.05 4.90
N TYR A 656 -3.54 -10.77 5.05
CA TYR A 656 -2.84 -9.66 4.39
C TYR A 656 -1.41 -9.49 4.90
N PHE A 657 -1.28 -9.40 6.23
CA PHE A 657 0.03 -9.26 6.85
C PHE A 657 0.88 -10.51 6.70
N GLY A 658 0.30 -11.70 6.87
CA GLY A 658 0.99 -12.96 6.74
C GLY A 658 1.57 -13.17 5.34
N THR A 659 0.79 -12.94 4.29
CA THR A 659 1.27 -13.05 2.90
C THR A 659 2.41 -12.08 2.62
N SER A 660 2.26 -10.80 2.99
CA SER A 660 3.32 -9.79 2.85
C SER A 660 4.57 -10.17 3.64
N PHE A 661 4.39 -10.66 4.87
CA PHE A 661 5.47 -11.09 5.76
C PHE A 661 6.23 -12.30 5.19
N PHE A 662 5.54 -13.31 4.66
CA PHE A 662 6.21 -14.47 4.06
C PHE A 662 7.02 -14.11 2.82
N ILE A 663 6.50 -13.24 1.95
CA ILE A 663 7.26 -12.72 0.79
C ILE A 663 8.48 -11.96 1.27
N PHE A 664 8.29 -11.07 2.25
CA PHE A 664 9.36 -10.30 2.87
C PHE A 664 10.46 -11.20 3.45
N VAL A 665 10.07 -12.20 4.25
CA VAL A 665 11.00 -13.16 4.88
C VAL A 665 11.74 -13.97 3.82
N GLY A 666 11.10 -14.39 2.74
CA GLY A 666 11.72 -15.10 1.64
C GLY A 666 12.89 -14.29 1.01
N ILE A 667 12.61 -13.04 0.63
CA ILE A 667 13.64 -12.14 0.07
C ILE A 667 14.73 -11.85 1.12
N TYR A 668 14.33 -11.62 2.36
CA TYR A 668 15.22 -11.37 3.48
C TYR A 668 16.22 -12.51 3.71
N LEU A 669 15.75 -13.76 3.73
CA LEU A 669 16.59 -14.93 3.93
C LEU A 669 17.57 -15.14 2.76
N LEU A 670 17.16 -14.87 1.53
CA LEU A 670 18.07 -14.93 0.37
C LEU A 670 19.26 -13.96 0.53
N TYR A 671 18.95 -12.70 0.89
CA TYR A 671 20.01 -11.70 1.17
C TYR A 671 20.87 -12.07 2.36
N PHE A 672 20.27 -12.58 3.44
CA PHE A 672 20.99 -13.02 4.63
C PHE A 672 21.96 -14.15 4.32
N ILE A 673 21.52 -15.17 3.58
CA ILE A 673 22.36 -16.30 3.17
C ILE A 673 23.51 -15.82 2.27
N ALA A 674 23.21 -15.00 1.28
CA ALA A 674 24.23 -14.44 0.38
C ALA A 674 25.29 -13.62 1.14
N ALA A 675 24.82 -12.76 2.07
CA ALA A 675 25.70 -11.95 2.91
C ALA A 675 26.52 -12.83 3.89
N TYR A 676 25.92 -13.86 4.49
CA TYR A 676 26.64 -14.79 5.38
C TYR A 676 27.74 -15.57 4.67
N VAL A 677 27.43 -16.14 3.51
CA VAL A 677 28.42 -16.88 2.70
C VAL A 677 29.57 -15.97 2.29
N GLY A 678 29.25 -14.76 1.81
CA GLY A 678 30.26 -13.75 1.44
C GLY A 678 31.13 -13.35 2.63
N PHE A 679 30.50 -13.09 3.79
CA PHE A 679 31.20 -12.70 5.02
C PHE A 679 32.13 -13.79 5.55
N VAL A 680 31.67 -15.02 5.65
CA VAL A 680 32.49 -16.16 6.13
C VAL A 680 33.69 -16.39 5.18
N ARG A 681 33.44 -16.29 3.87
CA ARG A 681 34.52 -16.42 2.87
C ARG A 681 35.58 -15.33 3.05
N ASP A 682 35.18 -14.09 3.30
CA ASP A 682 36.10 -12.96 3.47
C ASP A 682 36.88 -13.03 4.80
N VAL A 683 36.27 -13.54 5.87
CA VAL A 683 36.91 -13.73 7.19
C VAL A 683 38.03 -14.79 7.12
N TRP A 684 37.81 -15.86 6.35
CA TRP A 684 38.76 -16.98 6.22
C TRP A 684 39.65 -16.90 4.96
N LYS A 685 39.58 -15.81 4.21
CA LYS A 685 40.50 -15.58 3.08
C LYS A 685 41.87 -15.29 3.63
N GLU A 686 42.89 -16.08 3.24
CA GLU A 686 44.30 -15.87 3.58
C GLU A 686 44.89 -14.58 3.02
#